data_5031615ed5864239422d853757d2cfc0
#
_entry.id   5031615ed5864239422d853757d2cfc0
#
_cell.length_a   1.000
_cell.length_b   1.000
_cell.length_c   1.000
_cell.angle_alpha   90.00
_cell.angle_beta   90.00
_cell.angle_gamma   90.00
#
_symmetry.space_group_name_H-M   'P 1'
#
loop_
_entity.id
_entity.type
_entity.pdbx_description
1 polymer ?
#
loop_
_entity_poly.entity_id
_entity_poly.type
_entity_poly.pdbx_seq_one_letter_code
_entity_poly.pdbx_strand_id
1 'polypeptide(L)'
;MRDPNTPTGGRAAARSRPVRFAVGVASVLTALGVLAAPALVPAASSAGELTFPYENRFDSADGGTLGGDAVIADGRLRLTDDVRRQAGSWSTDDTFPSDLGLEIEFDYAMWNDVGDPGADGLVLSLADGAAPQGVGAFGAALGYACRHEQTQGGFFPCDLPGLPGGFAGIAFDQYGNFSESLNLSGPGAQPESVVIRGSGDGLTGYRYVDGVAAPGDVQTDGSRPRKVRVTLLPGAAGELSVTVRLEAGGAMRTVLDRVPLHGDGQAPLPRTLRLGFSAGTGAHVNAHEIDALRVWQPADLAVEHDLAPTATAGDTVEYDVIARNVGRNHSAPSALDVDVPDVLQDVTWSCSADAGSSCAAPSGAGDVSTEVDLPRDGVATVTVRGELPAGTTGGLDSIATIRTASPLADVDESDNVSAASATIEAGAEPVAHVETDKSVEPSTGIAPGDEVEYTVTARNVGPEPAEQVGAVDELPTAMRFVGSDDGCTASGQVVTCSSGRSLAAGESIAFRIRAALDPAYEGDGSDAVNVATATSPTDPDGGRPSPEVGIGVVDPDDGGPDDGGPGGDRPDDGGPGDGPDDARAPEPSGPTATRTGALAYTGAEDLGLLAAIAGVAVVAGGTCWWLARRRRARAAAEDAPST
;
A
#
# COMPACT_ATOMS: atom_id res chain seq x y z
N MET A 1 -44.17 -46.92 68.77
CA MET A 1 -45.46 -47.19 69.45
C MET A 1 -46.54 -46.41 68.71
N ARG A 2 -47.40 -47.19 68.06
CA ARG A 2 -48.80 -46.96 67.70
C ARG A 2 -49.30 -45.65 67.12
N ASP A 3 -49.56 -45.70 65.83
CA ASP A 3 -50.78 -45.26 65.14
C ASP A 3 -52.03 -45.63 65.92
N PRO A 4 -53.27 -45.13 65.68
CA PRO A 4 -53.97 -44.83 64.43
C PRO A 4 -55.09 -43.76 64.53
N ASN A 5 -55.71 -43.23 63.51
CA ASN A 5 -56.94 -43.67 62.89
C ASN A 5 -57.55 -42.62 61.93
N THR A 6 -57.76 -43.02 60.73
CA THR A 6 -58.82 -42.58 59.83
C THR A 6 -60.17 -43.20 60.25
N PRO A 7 -61.40 -42.74 59.88
CA PRO A 7 -61.97 -43.08 58.57
C PRO A 7 -62.97 -42.05 57.95
N THR A 8 -63.04 -42.01 56.63
CA THR A 8 -64.01 -42.55 55.66
C THR A 8 -65.39 -41.91 55.52
N GLY A 9 -65.73 -41.70 54.27
CA GLY A 9 -67.05 -41.90 53.66
C GLY A 9 -67.81 -40.60 53.28
N GLY A 10 -68.37 -40.41 52.15
CA GLY A 10 -68.64 -41.18 50.98
C GLY A 10 -69.87 -40.60 50.27
N ARG A 11 -69.86 -40.58 48.92
CA ARG A 11 -70.99 -40.69 47.97
C ARG A 11 -72.25 -39.77 48.14
N ALA A 12 -72.93 -39.32 47.10
CA ALA A 12 -73.01 -39.46 45.66
C ALA A 12 -74.19 -38.61 45.14
N ALA A 13 -74.02 -38.18 43.89
CA ALA A 13 -75.00 -38.12 42.81
C ALA A 13 -76.39 -37.53 42.94
N ALA A 14 -76.84 -36.64 42.12
CA ALA A 14 -77.69 -36.82 40.96
C ALA A 14 -78.42 -35.54 40.49
N ARG A 15 -78.28 -35.25 39.23
CA ARG A 15 -79.22 -34.74 38.22
C ARG A 15 -80.53 -34.08 38.61
N SER A 16 -80.79 -32.85 37.99
CA SER A 16 -81.90 -32.66 37.02
C SER A 16 -82.02 -31.19 36.57
N ARG A 17 -82.18 -30.95 35.33
CA ARG A 17 -82.79 -29.77 34.65
C ARG A 17 -84.30 -29.98 34.66
N PRO A 18 -85.22 -28.98 34.33
CA PRO A 18 -85.12 -27.79 33.51
C PRO A 18 -86.01 -26.56 33.88
N VAL A 19 -86.07 -25.61 32.94
CA VAL A 19 -87.14 -24.72 32.47
C VAL A 19 -87.21 -23.26 32.94
N ARG A 20 -86.93 -22.41 31.95
CA ARG A 20 -87.34 -21.05 31.61
C ARG A 20 -88.40 -20.34 32.45
N PHE A 21 -88.17 -19.01 32.70
CA PHE A 21 -89.04 -17.90 32.29
C PHE A 21 -88.33 -16.57 32.40
N ALA A 22 -88.51 -15.73 31.36
CA ALA A 22 -88.01 -14.39 31.21
C ALA A 22 -88.92 -13.36 31.86
N VAL A 23 -88.40 -12.40 32.59
CA VAL A 23 -89.01 -11.07 32.75
C VAL A 23 -87.89 -10.06 32.90
N GLY A 24 -87.91 -9.07 32.01
CA GLY A 24 -86.94 -7.99 32.00
C GLY A 24 -87.23 -6.92 33.04
N VAL A 25 -86.15 -6.41 33.62
CA VAL A 25 -86.16 -5.10 34.29
C VAL A 25 -84.80 -4.45 33.90
N ALA A 26 -84.90 -3.32 33.20
CA ALA A 26 -83.76 -2.47 32.87
C ALA A 26 -83.27 -1.78 34.15
N SER A 27 -82.04 -2.04 34.52
CA SER A 27 -81.32 -1.24 35.52
C SER A 27 -80.06 -0.68 34.87
N VAL A 28 -80.03 0.61 34.74
CA VAL A 28 -78.86 1.39 34.30
C VAL A 28 -77.79 1.30 35.38
N LEU A 29 -76.73 0.53 35.14
CA LEU A 29 -75.52 0.53 35.93
C LEU A 29 -74.47 1.35 35.15
N THR A 30 -74.17 2.55 35.63
CA THR A 30 -73.02 3.36 35.26
C THR A 30 -71.72 2.59 35.65
N ALA A 31 -71.10 1.93 34.71
CA ALA A 31 -69.75 1.40 34.87
C ALA A 31 -68.72 2.55 34.76
N LEU A 32 -68.13 2.91 35.91
CA LEU A 32 -66.86 3.67 35.89
C LEU A 32 -65.81 2.74 35.35
N GLY A 33 -65.48 2.92 34.07
CA GLY A 33 -64.30 2.35 33.44
C GLY A 33 -63.07 3.06 34.00
N VAL A 34 -62.29 2.41 34.84
CA VAL A 34 -60.94 2.79 35.16
C VAL A 34 -60.13 2.47 33.90
N LEU A 35 -59.88 3.49 33.06
CA LEU A 35 -58.85 3.46 32.01
C LEU A 35 -57.51 3.35 32.74
N ALA A 36 -56.95 2.14 32.85
CA ALA A 36 -55.54 1.96 33.12
C ALA A 36 -54.77 2.57 31.93
N ALA A 37 -54.20 3.75 32.13
CA ALA A 37 -53.21 4.31 31.19
C ALA A 37 -52.08 3.26 31.06
N PRO A 38 -51.65 2.91 29.83
CA PRO A 38 -50.44 2.13 29.68
C PRO A 38 -49.32 2.93 30.35
N ALA A 39 -48.64 2.30 31.30
CA ALA A 39 -47.37 2.86 31.80
C ALA A 39 -46.47 3.10 30.58
N LEU A 40 -46.16 4.35 30.30
CA LEU A 40 -45.07 4.67 29.42
C LEU A 40 -43.81 4.06 30.05
N VAL A 41 -43.42 2.91 29.56
CA VAL A 41 -42.06 2.41 29.74
C VAL A 41 -41.20 3.45 29.00
N PRO A 42 -40.30 4.18 29.67
CA PRO A 42 -39.41 5.06 28.97
C PRO A 42 -38.70 4.20 27.94
N ALA A 43 -38.78 4.58 26.66
CA ALA A 43 -37.97 3.98 25.62
C ALA A 43 -36.52 4.14 26.10
N ALA A 44 -35.82 3.02 26.25
CA ALA A 44 -34.38 3.09 26.45
C ALA A 44 -33.84 3.95 25.31
N SER A 45 -33.22 5.10 25.63
CA SER A 45 -32.52 5.88 24.66
C SER A 45 -31.45 4.94 24.07
N SER A 46 -31.47 4.70 22.76
CA SER A 46 -30.36 4.02 22.10
C SER A 46 -29.11 4.86 22.38
N ALA A 47 -28.06 4.23 22.89
CA ALA A 47 -26.76 4.87 22.97
C ALA A 47 -26.42 5.45 21.59
N GLY A 48 -25.88 6.64 21.54
CA GLY A 48 -25.33 7.24 20.34
C GLY A 48 -24.08 6.49 19.88
N GLU A 49 -23.52 6.92 18.78
CA GLU A 49 -22.22 6.46 18.31
C GLU A 49 -21.13 7.42 18.77
N LEU A 50 -20.07 6.88 19.39
CA LEU A 50 -18.92 7.65 19.84
C LEU A 50 -18.21 8.27 18.62
N THR A 51 -18.02 9.60 18.64
CA THR A 51 -17.31 10.31 17.57
C THR A 51 -15.81 10.41 17.88
N PHE A 52 -14.97 10.20 16.87
CA PHE A 52 -13.52 10.25 17.00
C PHE A 52 -12.92 11.47 16.29
N PRO A 53 -11.81 12.05 16.80
CA PRO A 53 -11.18 11.74 18.09
C PRO A 53 -12.08 12.09 19.27
N TYR A 54 -12.10 11.23 20.30
CA TYR A 54 -12.81 11.47 21.54
C TYR A 54 -11.81 11.87 22.63
N GLU A 55 -12.07 12.94 23.33
CA GLU A 55 -11.25 13.39 24.46
C GLU A 55 -12.13 13.63 25.67
N ASN A 56 -11.66 13.19 26.85
CA ASN A 56 -12.29 13.51 28.13
C ASN A 56 -11.20 13.81 29.16
N ARG A 57 -11.28 14.99 29.76
CA ARG A 57 -10.39 15.44 30.84
C ARG A 57 -10.98 15.26 32.24
N PHE A 58 -12.20 14.73 32.30
CA PHE A 58 -12.94 14.52 33.53
C PHE A 58 -13.15 15.78 34.38
N ASP A 59 -13.28 16.93 33.74
CA ASP A 59 -13.68 18.19 34.39
C ASP A 59 -15.14 18.14 34.88
N SER A 60 -15.95 17.26 34.30
CA SER A 60 -17.34 16.97 34.64
C SER A 60 -17.64 15.48 34.44
N ALA A 61 -18.84 15.04 34.82
CA ALA A 61 -19.32 13.68 34.52
C ALA A 61 -19.87 13.53 33.09
N ASP A 62 -19.87 14.59 32.28
CA ASP A 62 -20.44 14.57 30.92
C ASP A 62 -19.74 13.56 30.01
N GLY A 63 -20.52 12.93 29.13
CA GLY A 63 -20.04 11.93 28.17
C GLY A 63 -19.91 10.51 28.72
N GLY A 64 -20.28 10.30 29.99
CA GLY A 64 -20.29 8.95 30.58
C GLY A 64 -21.06 8.88 31.91
N THR A 65 -21.31 7.65 32.32
CA THR A 65 -22.07 7.33 33.53
C THR A 65 -21.12 6.81 34.60
N LEU A 66 -21.21 7.42 35.81
CA LEU A 66 -20.53 6.98 37.01
C LEU A 66 -21.31 5.82 37.69
N GLY A 67 -20.59 4.82 38.18
CA GLY A 67 -21.17 3.69 38.92
C GLY A 67 -20.43 3.40 40.23
N GLY A 68 -21.14 2.88 41.23
CA GLY A 68 -20.55 2.54 42.52
C GLY A 68 -20.00 3.74 43.26
N ASP A 69 -18.76 3.67 43.71
CA ASP A 69 -18.10 4.70 44.52
C ASP A 69 -17.42 5.80 43.69
N ALA A 70 -17.48 5.73 42.35
CA ALA A 70 -16.81 6.66 41.48
C ALA A 70 -17.36 8.09 41.52
N VAL A 71 -16.49 9.07 41.49
CA VAL A 71 -16.85 10.51 41.48
C VAL A 71 -15.89 11.29 40.56
N ILE A 72 -16.30 12.48 40.15
CA ILE A 72 -15.37 13.46 39.59
C ILE A 72 -14.85 14.32 40.73
N ALA A 73 -13.55 14.32 40.94
CA ALA A 73 -12.89 15.06 42.00
C ALA A 73 -11.60 15.69 41.47
N ASP A 74 -11.37 16.96 41.76
CA ASP A 74 -10.17 17.71 41.43
C ASP A 74 -9.82 17.70 39.91
N GLY A 75 -10.83 17.66 39.04
CA GLY A 75 -10.68 17.58 37.58
C GLY A 75 -10.16 16.22 37.11
N ARG A 76 -10.47 15.13 37.83
CA ARG A 76 -10.13 13.76 37.49
C ARG A 76 -11.28 12.82 37.76
N LEU A 77 -11.33 11.71 37.07
CA LEU A 77 -12.17 10.59 37.42
C LEU A 77 -11.53 9.83 38.57
N ARG A 78 -12.10 9.92 39.77
CA ARG A 78 -11.71 9.13 40.93
C ARG A 78 -12.64 7.94 41.05
N LEU A 79 -12.09 6.75 40.75
CA LEU A 79 -12.86 5.49 40.75
C LEU A 79 -13.06 4.97 42.17
N THR A 80 -12.03 5.04 43.03
CA THR A 80 -12.10 4.76 44.48
C THR A 80 -11.26 5.77 45.22
N ASP A 81 -11.59 5.95 46.48
CA ASP A 81 -10.75 6.68 47.45
C ASP A 81 -9.87 5.69 48.24
N ASP A 82 -9.00 6.18 49.12
CA ASP A 82 -8.21 5.34 50.05
C ASP A 82 -9.06 4.78 51.21
N VAL A 83 -10.22 4.19 50.82
CA VAL A 83 -11.22 3.59 51.67
C VAL A 83 -11.42 2.12 51.28
N ARG A 84 -11.59 1.25 52.30
CA ARG A 84 -11.74 -0.19 52.09
C ARG A 84 -13.08 -0.56 51.49
N ARG A 85 -13.08 -1.66 50.66
CA ARG A 85 -14.28 -2.31 50.08
C ARG A 85 -15.06 -1.38 49.16
N GLN A 86 -14.36 -0.53 48.43
CA GLN A 86 -14.95 0.27 47.36
C GLN A 86 -14.84 -0.45 46.01
N ALA A 87 -15.82 -0.17 45.14
CA ALA A 87 -15.78 -0.45 43.72
C ALA A 87 -16.41 0.73 42.97
N GLY A 88 -15.64 1.36 42.10
CA GLY A 88 -16.13 2.46 41.27
C GLY A 88 -15.92 2.15 39.80
N SER A 89 -16.80 2.70 38.98
CA SER A 89 -16.68 2.64 37.52
C SER A 89 -17.14 3.92 36.86
N TRP A 90 -16.68 4.11 35.65
CA TRP A 90 -17.19 5.06 34.67
C TRP A 90 -17.20 4.39 33.32
N SER A 91 -18.22 4.64 32.49
CA SER A 91 -18.24 4.19 31.12
C SER A 91 -18.88 5.21 30.20
N THR A 92 -18.45 5.27 28.94
CA THR A 92 -19.03 6.15 27.93
C THR A 92 -20.54 5.92 27.79
N ASP A 93 -21.32 6.98 27.59
CA ASP A 93 -22.75 6.86 27.30
C ASP A 93 -22.97 6.34 25.88
N ASP A 94 -22.12 6.74 24.95
CA ASP A 94 -22.09 6.31 23.56
C ASP A 94 -21.24 5.06 23.36
N THR A 95 -21.48 4.35 22.27
CA THR A 95 -20.82 3.08 21.90
C THR A 95 -20.07 3.25 20.59
N PHE A 96 -19.16 2.32 20.27
CA PHE A 96 -18.43 2.30 19.01
C PHE A 96 -18.54 0.93 18.33
N PRO A 97 -18.49 0.88 16.97
CA PRO A 97 -18.42 -0.37 16.23
C PRO A 97 -17.16 -1.16 16.59
N SER A 98 -17.30 -2.43 16.90
CA SER A 98 -16.19 -3.25 17.39
C SER A 98 -15.20 -3.68 16.30
N ASP A 99 -15.55 -3.51 15.02
CA ASP A 99 -14.76 -3.89 13.85
C ASP A 99 -13.85 -2.78 13.32
N LEU A 100 -13.88 -1.60 13.90
CA LEU A 100 -13.04 -0.48 13.45
C LEU A 100 -11.67 -0.42 14.15
N GLY A 101 -11.54 -1.06 15.30
CA GLY A 101 -10.36 -0.90 16.15
C GLY A 101 -10.35 0.45 16.88
N LEU A 102 -9.54 0.55 17.91
CA LEU A 102 -9.32 1.77 18.67
C LEU A 102 -7.88 1.89 19.14
N GLU A 103 -7.42 3.11 19.26
CA GLU A 103 -6.27 3.47 20.10
C GLU A 103 -6.76 4.32 21.25
N ILE A 104 -6.41 3.93 22.48
CA ILE A 104 -6.87 4.52 23.72
C ILE A 104 -5.64 4.95 24.51
N GLU A 105 -5.49 6.24 24.77
CA GLU A 105 -4.46 6.78 25.62
C GLU A 105 -5.07 7.44 26.83
N PHE A 106 -4.52 7.19 28.02
CA PHE A 106 -4.92 7.83 29.26
C PHE A 106 -3.78 7.89 30.25
N ASP A 107 -3.92 8.77 31.24
CA ASP A 107 -3.04 8.84 32.38
C ASP A 107 -3.78 8.29 33.61
N TYR A 108 -3.09 7.48 34.43
CA TYR A 108 -3.65 6.99 35.68
C TYR A 108 -2.75 7.32 36.87
N ALA A 109 -3.37 7.45 38.05
CA ALA A 109 -2.67 7.50 39.32
C ALA A 109 -3.29 6.51 40.32
N MET A 110 -2.42 5.84 41.08
CA MET A 110 -2.78 4.94 42.20
C MET A 110 -1.91 5.29 43.39
N TRP A 111 -2.53 5.80 44.46
CA TRP A 111 -1.82 6.32 45.62
C TRP A 111 -2.69 6.28 46.87
N ASN A 112 -2.09 6.41 48.07
CA ASN A 112 -2.82 6.61 49.32
C ASN A 112 -2.04 7.49 50.27
N ASP A 113 -2.76 8.23 51.12
CA ASP A 113 -2.21 9.09 52.15
C ASP A 113 -2.22 8.43 53.55
N VAL A 114 -2.77 7.22 53.68
CA VAL A 114 -2.99 6.53 54.96
C VAL A 114 -1.80 5.63 55.34
N GLY A 115 -0.77 5.55 54.48
CA GLY A 115 0.40 4.71 54.72
C GLY A 115 0.14 3.22 54.59
N ASP A 116 -0.87 2.85 53.78
CA ASP A 116 -1.20 1.48 53.45
C ASP A 116 -0.25 0.96 52.34
N PRO A 117 0.08 -0.34 52.27
CA PRO A 117 0.85 -0.89 51.16
C PRO A 117 0.28 -0.65 49.77
N GLY A 118 -1.02 -0.36 49.70
CA GLY A 118 -1.74 -0.12 48.44
C GLY A 118 -2.39 -1.37 47.89
N ALA A 119 -3.61 -1.20 47.35
CA ALA A 119 -4.38 -2.22 46.66
C ALA A 119 -5.68 -1.62 46.08
N ASP A 120 -6.45 -2.34 45.27
CA ASP A 120 -6.06 -3.58 44.59
C ASP A 120 -5.50 -3.28 43.19
N GLY A 121 -6.11 -2.29 42.44
CA GLY A 121 -5.74 -1.87 41.11
C GLY A 121 -6.90 -1.26 40.34
N LEU A 122 -6.69 -0.97 39.07
CA LEU A 122 -7.68 -0.40 38.13
C LEU A 122 -7.73 -1.18 36.81
N VAL A 123 -8.82 -1.01 36.08
CA VAL A 123 -9.11 -1.70 34.81
C VAL A 123 -9.60 -0.70 33.76
N LEU A 124 -9.03 -0.77 32.56
CA LEU A 124 -9.69 -0.32 31.33
C LEU A 124 -10.62 -1.44 30.88
N SER A 125 -11.91 -1.16 30.74
CA SER A 125 -12.92 -2.16 30.43
C SER A 125 -13.58 -1.91 29.08
N LEU A 126 -13.86 -3.02 28.38
CA LEU A 126 -14.72 -3.07 27.22
C LEU A 126 -15.96 -3.89 27.58
N ALA A 127 -17.13 -3.36 27.33
CA ALA A 127 -18.38 -4.06 27.56
C ALA A 127 -19.26 -4.07 26.30
N ASP A 128 -20.17 -5.05 26.20
CA ASP A 128 -21.18 -5.05 25.13
C ASP A 128 -21.98 -3.73 25.19
N GLY A 129 -22.03 -3.01 24.08
CA GLY A 129 -22.76 -1.75 23.98
C GLY A 129 -24.25 -1.85 24.28
N ALA A 130 -24.83 -3.04 24.14
CA ALA A 130 -26.22 -3.32 24.47
C ALA A 130 -26.45 -3.66 25.95
N ALA A 131 -25.38 -3.97 26.70
CA ALA A 131 -25.51 -4.30 28.12
C ALA A 131 -25.77 -3.04 28.99
N PRO A 132 -26.43 -3.18 30.15
CA PRO A 132 -26.58 -2.07 31.07
C PRO A 132 -25.21 -1.64 31.63
N GLN A 133 -25.03 -0.34 31.85
CA GLN A 133 -23.89 0.19 32.56
C GLN A 133 -23.92 -0.25 34.04
N GLY A 134 -22.75 -0.39 34.64
CA GLY A 134 -22.67 -0.84 36.04
C GLY A 134 -21.23 -0.94 36.51
N VAL A 135 -21.06 -1.54 37.69
CA VAL A 135 -19.77 -1.83 38.32
C VAL A 135 -19.73 -3.28 38.76
N GLY A 136 -18.60 -3.93 38.61
CA GLY A 136 -18.38 -5.28 39.10
C GLY A 136 -18.01 -5.33 40.58
N ALA A 137 -17.55 -6.49 41.08
CA ALA A 137 -17.24 -6.70 42.47
C ALA A 137 -15.99 -5.90 42.93
N PHE A 138 -15.98 -5.52 44.20
CA PHE A 138 -14.86 -4.79 44.82
C PHE A 138 -13.64 -5.68 45.09
N GLY A 139 -12.53 -5.08 45.53
CA GLY A 139 -11.28 -5.79 45.89
C GLY A 139 -10.64 -6.44 44.67
N ALA A 140 -10.21 -7.69 44.77
CA ALA A 140 -9.52 -8.48 43.73
C ALA A 140 -10.21 -8.46 42.36
N ALA A 141 -11.46 -8.14 42.27
CA ALA A 141 -12.21 -8.08 41.04
C ALA A 141 -12.12 -6.73 40.30
N LEU A 142 -11.55 -5.71 40.95
CA LEU A 142 -11.24 -4.37 40.40
C LEU A 142 -12.46 -3.67 39.78
N GLY A 143 -13.70 -3.95 40.23
CA GLY A 143 -14.90 -3.40 39.64
C GLY A 143 -15.27 -3.97 38.26
N TYR A 144 -14.49 -4.91 37.73
CA TYR A 144 -14.71 -5.57 36.42
C TYR A 144 -15.20 -7.01 36.58
N ALA A 145 -14.43 -7.86 37.27
CA ALA A 145 -14.74 -9.27 37.36
C ALA A 145 -15.78 -9.59 38.46
N CYS A 146 -16.31 -10.81 38.43
CA CYS A 146 -17.02 -11.38 39.55
C CYS A 146 -16.01 -11.99 40.55
N ARG A 147 -16.42 -12.15 41.81
CA ARG A 147 -15.58 -12.80 42.82
C ARG A 147 -16.44 -13.52 43.90
N HIS A 148 -15.80 -14.35 44.70
CA HIS A 148 -16.41 -14.88 45.93
C HIS A 148 -16.12 -13.92 47.10
N GLU A 149 -17.10 -13.62 47.94
CA GLU A 149 -16.95 -12.64 49.01
C GLU A 149 -15.92 -13.07 50.08
N GLN A 150 -15.85 -14.36 50.38
CA GLN A 150 -14.94 -14.92 51.38
C GLN A 150 -13.63 -15.42 50.78
N THR A 151 -13.02 -14.68 49.87
CA THR A 151 -11.77 -15.10 49.27
C THR A 151 -10.59 -15.01 50.26
N GLN A 152 -10.36 -16.07 50.99
CA GLN A 152 -9.06 -16.42 51.55
C GLN A 152 -8.68 -17.80 50.98
N GLY A 153 -7.98 -17.79 49.87
CA GLY A 153 -7.22 -18.94 49.38
C GLY A 153 -8.02 -20.12 48.85
N GLY A 154 -9.08 -19.90 48.06
CA GLY A 154 -9.88 -21.01 47.54
C GLY A 154 -10.46 -20.78 46.14
N PHE A 155 -10.53 -21.88 45.37
CA PHE A 155 -11.20 -21.95 44.07
C PHE A 155 -12.72 -22.03 44.28
N PHE A 156 -13.34 -20.91 44.56
CA PHE A 156 -14.80 -20.87 44.76
C PHE A 156 -15.48 -20.17 43.58
N PRO A 157 -16.69 -20.65 43.18
CA PRO A 157 -17.53 -19.92 42.25
C PRO A 157 -17.86 -18.51 42.78
N CYS A 158 -18.08 -17.56 41.89
CA CYS A 158 -18.50 -16.22 42.28
C CYS A 158 -19.84 -16.19 42.99
N ASP A 159 -19.97 -15.30 43.97
CA ASP A 159 -21.24 -14.92 44.64
C ASP A 159 -21.49 -13.40 44.60
N LEU A 160 -20.46 -12.62 44.24
CA LEU A 160 -20.56 -11.20 43.92
C LEU A 160 -20.42 -10.99 42.39
N PRO A 161 -21.38 -10.31 41.77
CA PRO A 161 -21.41 -10.17 40.33
C PRO A 161 -20.29 -9.25 39.79
N GLY A 162 -19.84 -9.52 38.57
CA GLY A 162 -18.99 -8.66 37.81
C GLY A 162 -19.77 -7.65 36.95
N LEU A 163 -19.04 -6.89 36.14
CA LEU A 163 -19.60 -5.90 35.23
C LEU A 163 -20.54 -6.56 34.22
N PRO A 164 -21.79 -6.11 34.11
CA PRO A 164 -22.74 -6.68 33.15
C PRO A 164 -22.21 -6.59 31.70
N GLY A 165 -22.25 -7.70 30.96
CA GLY A 165 -21.81 -7.75 29.57
C GLY A 165 -20.34 -7.39 29.35
N GLY A 166 -19.48 -7.55 30.35
CA GLY A 166 -18.05 -7.32 30.20
C GLY A 166 -17.48 -8.15 29.06
N PHE A 167 -16.71 -7.54 28.12
CA PHE A 167 -16.09 -8.22 26.99
C PHE A 167 -14.59 -8.46 27.24
N ALA A 168 -13.88 -7.43 27.70
CA ALA A 168 -12.49 -7.54 28.12
C ALA A 168 -12.16 -6.51 29.21
N GLY A 169 -11.34 -6.90 30.17
CA GLY A 169 -10.78 -6.03 31.19
C GLY A 169 -9.27 -6.09 31.17
N ILE A 170 -8.63 -4.96 30.89
CA ILE A 170 -7.19 -4.75 30.92
C ILE A 170 -6.83 -4.08 32.24
N ALA A 171 -6.24 -4.83 33.16
CA ALA A 171 -5.99 -4.43 34.52
C ALA A 171 -4.52 -4.00 34.73
N PHE A 172 -4.36 -3.00 35.58
CA PHE A 172 -3.10 -2.59 36.21
C PHE A 172 -3.22 -3.01 37.67
N ASP A 173 -2.78 -4.25 37.94
CA ASP A 173 -3.01 -5.00 39.18
C ASP A 173 -1.80 -4.83 40.12
N GLN A 174 -1.91 -3.93 41.08
CA GLN A 174 -0.85 -3.67 42.04
C GLN A 174 -0.68 -4.83 43.05
N TYR A 175 -1.81 -5.28 43.61
CA TYR A 175 -1.79 -6.31 44.67
C TYR A 175 -1.56 -7.72 44.10
N GLY A 176 -1.91 -7.94 42.83
CA GLY A 176 -1.67 -9.20 42.14
C GLY A 176 -2.79 -10.21 42.25
N ASN A 177 -3.93 -9.87 42.83
CA ASN A 177 -5.02 -10.80 43.04
C ASN A 177 -6.06 -10.80 41.90
N PHE A 178 -5.98 -9.91 40.95
CA PHE A 178 -6.76 -9.98 39.71
C PHE A 178 -6.31 -11.15 38.82
N SER A 179 -5.05 -11.55 38.85
CA SER A 179 -4.54 -12.75 38.18
C SER A 179 -4.79 -14.04 38.96
N GLU A 180 -5.25 -13.95 40.22
CA GLU A 180 -5.54 -15.11 41.03
C GLU A 180 -6.79 -15.87 40.50
N SER A 181 -7.09 -17.01 41.10
CA SER A 181 -8.17 -17.90 40.65
C SER A 181 -9.57 -17.33 40.87
N LEU A 182 -9.85 -16.13 40.42
CA LEU A 182 -11.19 -15.56 40.36
C LEU A 182 -12.07 -16.39 39.44
N ASN A 183 -13.23 -16.80 39.93
CA ASN A 183 -14.16 -17.68 39.21
C ASN A 183 -13.48 -18.91 38.58
N LEU A 184 -12.57 -19.55 39.32
CA LEU A 184 -11.83 -20.77 38.93
C LEU A 184 -10.86 -20.55 37.73
N SER A 185 -10.44 -19.33 37.48
CA SER A 185 -9.55 -19.00 36.34
C SER A 185 -8.45 -18.02 36.75
N GLY A 186 -7.21 -18.42 36.57
CA GLY A 186 -6.01 -17.62 36.82
C GLY A 186 -4.80 -18.46 37.23
N PRO A 187 -3.59 -17.99 36.99
CA PRO A 187 -2.34 -18.71 37.29
C PRO A 187 -1.91 -18.61 38.77
N GLY A 188 -2.52 -17.73 39.55
CA GLY A 188 -2.14 -17.35 40.90
C GLY A 188 -1.80 -15.87 41.01
N ALA A 189 -1.59 -15.38 42.23
CA ALA A 189 -1.31 -13.96 42.48
C ALA A 189 -0.02 -13.49 41.77
N GLN A 190 -0.12 -12.40 41.03
CA GLN A 190 1.01 -11.75 40.33
C GLN A 190 0.99 -10.24 40.62
N PRO A 191 1.61 -9.80 41.73
CA PRO A 191 1.68 -8.37 42.05
C PRO A 191 2.39 -7.55 40.97
N GLU A 192 2.09 -6.26 40.90
CA GLU A 192 2.72 -5.31 39.99
C GLU A 192 2.68 -5.82 38.55
N SER A 193 1.46 -6.15 38.06
CA SER A 193 1.28 -6.77 36.74
C SER A 193 0.21 -6.08 35.90
N VAL A 194 0.34 -6.26 34.58
CA VAL A 194 -0.71 -5.96 33.61
C VAL A 194 -1.40 -7.27 33.25
N VAL A 195 -2.72 -7.35 33.45
CA VAL A 195 -3.49 -8.59 33.33
C VAL A 195 -4.70 -8.38 32.44
N ILE A 196 -5.00 -9.32 31.56
CA ILE A 196 -6.22 -9.33 30.73
C ILE A 196 -7.15 -10.42 31.25
N ARG A 197 -8.41 -10.04 31.51
CA ARG A 197 -9.52 -10.96 31.69
C ARG A 197 -10.53 -10.79 30.56
N GLY A 198 -11.07 -11.91 30.09
CA GLY A 198 -12.04 -11.99 29.01
C GLY A 198 -13.47 -11.69 29.45
N SER A 199 -14.40 -12.09 28.59
CA SER A 199 -15.81 -11.78 28.72
C SER A 199 -16.47 -12.43 29.93
N GLY A 200 -17.51 -11.77 30.44
CA GLY A 200 -18.33 -12.27 31.53
C GLY A 200 -19.64 -11.49 31.73
N ASP A 201 -20.57 -12.12 32.38
CA ASP A 201 -21.86 -11.51 32.78
C ASP A 201 -22.32 -12.04 34.14
N GLY A 202 -22.61 -11.13 35.04
CA GLY A 202 -23.03 -11.45 36.40
C GLY A 202 -22.03 -12.34 37.13
N LEU A 203 -22.40 -13.59 37.44
CA LEU A 203 -21.57 -14.52 38.20
C LEU A 203 -20.71 -15.48 37.36
N THR A 204 -20.66 -15.30 36.04
CA THR A 204 -20.02 -16.25 35.13
C THR A 204 -19.06 -15.56 34.17
N GLY A 205 -18.03 -16.26 33.71
CA GLY A 205 -17.03 -15.74 32.77
C GLY A 205 -15.87 -15.06 33.47
N TYR A 206 -15.39 -13.94 32.93
CA TYR A 206 -14.25 -13.15 33.40
C TYR A 206 -12.96 -13.98 33.52
N ARG A 207 -12.76 -14.91 32.59
CA ARG A 207 -11.62 -15.84 32.65
C ARG A 207 -10.32 -15.08 32.41
N TYR A 208 -9.28 -15.53 33.08
CA TYR A 208 -7.91 -15.06 32.82
C TYR A 208 -7.55 -15.39 31.35
N VAL A 209 -7.01 -14.41 30.64
CA VAL A 209 -6.54 -14.54 29.25
C VAL A 209 -5.02 -14.53 29.23
N ASP A 210 -4.41 -13.45 29.73
CA ASP A 210 -2.97 -13.27 29.74
C ASP A 210 -2.55 -12.28 30.84
N GLY A 211 -1.24 -12.23 31.16
CA GLY A 211 -0.71 -11.26 32.09
C GLY A 211 0.80 -11.33 32.21
N VAL A 212 1.39 -10.18 32.48
CA VAL A 212 2.84 -10.01 32.54
C VAL A 212 3.20 -9.01 33.66
N ALA A 213 4.38 -9.17 34.28
CA ALA A 213 4.90 -8.20 35.21
C ALA A 213 5.09 -6.84 34.51
N ALA A 214 4.63 -5.76 35.14
CA ALA A 214 4.79 -4.41 34.62
C ALA A 214 6.27 -3.99 34.66
N PRO A 215 6.73 -3.16 33.71
CA PRO A 215 8.05 -2.58 33.75
C PRO A 215 8.11 -1.46 34.83
N GLY A 216 8.45 -1.82 36.06
CA GLY A 216 8.41 -0.97 37.26
C GLY A 216 7.09 -1.05 38.01
N ASP A 217 7.00 -0.37 39.15
CA ASP A 217 5.82 -0.43 40.02
C ASP A 217 4.57 0.11 39.32
N VAL A 218 3.45 -0.58 39.48
CA VAL A 218 2.15 -0.13 38.97
C VAL A 218 1.61 1.02 39.80
N GLN A 219 1.89 1.03 41.10
CA GLN A 219 1.57 2.14 41.99
C GLN A 219 2.31 3.42 41.56
N THR A 220 1.64 4.56 41.68
CA THR A 220 2.20 5.89 41.40
C THR A 220 2.19 6.75 42.65
N ASP A 221 2.67 7.95 42.55
CA ASP A 221 2.29 9.01 43.49
C ASP A 221 1.21 9.89 42.86
N GLY A 222 0.28 10.44 43.62
CA GLY A 222 -0.85 11.23 43.09
C GLY A 222 -0.43 12.46 42.25
N SER A 223 0.85 12.85 42.29
CA SER A 223 1.40 13.98 41.55
C SER A 223 2.03 13.60 40.21
N ARG A 224 2.32 12.31 39.99
CA ARG A 224 2.97 11.79 38.79
C ARG A 224 2.16 10.62 38.21
N PRO A 225 1.13 10.94 37.44
CA PRO A 225 0.36 9.91 36.74
C PRO A 225 1.25 9.17 35.74
N ARG A 226 0.87 7.97 35.41
CA ARG A 226 1.55 7.10 34.47
C ARG A 226 0.71 6.92 33.21
N LYS A 227 1.35 7.10 32.05
CA LYS A 227 0.69 7.02 30.77
C LYS A 227 0.52 5.57 30.31
N VAL A 228 -0.66 5.28 29.76
CA VAL A 228 -1.01 4.00 29.15
C VAL A 228 -1.48 4.26 27.72
N ARG A 229 -1.14 3.34 26.81
CA ARG A 229 -1.71 3.27 25.49
C ARG A 229 -2.16 1.85 25.21
N VAL A 230 -3.40 1.69 24.81
CA VAL A 230 -4.00 0.40 24.45
C VAL A 230 -4.49 0.47 23.03
N THR A 231 -4.02 -0.45 22.19
CA THR A 231 -4.43 -0.57 20.79
C THR A 231 -5.30 -1.82 20.66
N LEU A 232 -6.49 -1.66 20.10
CA LEU A 232 -7.45 -2.71 19.79
C LEU A 232 -7.50 -2.89 18.28
N LEU A 233 -7.17 -4.09 17.79
CA LEU A 233 -7.16 -4.39 16.36
C LEU A 233 -8.11 -5.53 16.04
N PRO A 234 -9.06 -5.34 15.12
CA PRO A 234 -9.87 -6.42 14.61
C PRO A 234 -9.06 -7.25 13.61
N GLY A 235 -9.06 -8.58 13.81
CA GLY A 235 -8.47 -9.52 12.87
C GLY A 235 -9.40 -9.86 11.71
N ALA A 236 -8.87 -10.59 10.73
CA ALA A 236 -9.58 -10.92 9.48
C ALA A 236 -10.80 -11.86 9.71
N ALA A 237 -10.79 -12.67 10.76
CA ALA A 237 -11.88 -13.59 11.11
C ALA A 237 -12.92 -12.97 12.05
N GLY A 238 -12.81 -11.67 12.36
CA GLY A 238 -13.75 -10.96 13.25
C GLY A 238 -13.42 -11.12 14.74
N GLU A 239 -12.22 -11.54 15.08
CA GLU A 239 -11.66 -11.49 16.43
C GLU A 239 -11.10 -10.11 16.73
N LEU A 240 -10.92 -9.80 18.01
CA LEU A 240 -10.24 -8.59 18.47
C LEU A 240 -8.95 -8.98 19.18
N SER A 241 -7.86 -8.24 18.95
CA SER A 241 -6.61 -8.36 19.69
C SER A 241 -6.27 -7.08 20.45
N VAL A 242 -5.48 -7.21 21.52
CA VAL A 242 -5.09 -6.11 22.42
C VAL A 242 -3.57 -6.02 22.47
N THR A 243 -3.06 -4.82 22.21
CA THR A 243 -1.67 -4.46 22.54
C THR A 243 -1.68 -3.41 23.64
N VAL A 244 -0.90 -3.62 24.70
CA VAL A 244 -0.78 -2.69 25.81
C VAL A 244 0.62 -2.13 25.87
N ARG A 245 0.73 -0.81 25.90
CA ARG A 245 1.98 -0.08 26.12
C ARG A 245 1.88 0.73 27.41
N LEU A 246 2.93 0.68 28.20
CA LEU A 246 3.01 1.35 29.50
C LEU A 246 4.25 2.23 29.57
N GLU A 247 4.11 3.44 30.05
CA GLU A 247 5.26 4.32 30.26
C GLU A 247 6.17 3.78 31.36
N ALA A 248 7.46 3.65 31.07
CA ALA A 248 8.47 3.26 32.03
C ALA A 248 9.81 3.92 31.69
N GLY A 249 10.34 4.68 32.66
CA GLY A 249 11.60 5.40 32.50
C GLY A 249 11.55 6.48 31.42
N GLY A 250 10.39 7.14 31.23
CA GLY A 250 10.17 8.20 30.25
C GLY A 250 9.98 7.74 28.81
N ALA A 251 9.72 6.44 28.59
CA ALA A 251 9.44 5.88 27.29
C ALA A 251 8.27 4.89 27.34
N MET A 252 7.44 4.86 26.30
CA MET A 252 6.40 3.86 26.13
C MET A 252 7.04 2.50 25.80
N ARG A 253 6.65 1.45 26.53
CA ARG A 253 7.13 0.07 26.35
C ARG A 253 5.94 -0.86 26.11
N THR A 254 6.01 -1.66 25.06
CA THR A 254 5.04 -2.73 24.85
C THR A 254 5.20 -3.78 25.95
N VAL A 255 4.11 -4.06 26.67
CA VAL A 255 4.06 -5.04 27.77
C VAL A 255 3.25 -6.26 27.39
N LEU A 256 2.17 -6.10 26.63
CA LEU A 256 1.40 -7.16 26.00
C LEU A 256 1.26 -6.82 24.52
N ASP A 257 1.51 -7.78 23.64
CA ASP A 257 1.51 -7.56 22.21
C ASP A 257 0.53 -8.51 21.50
N ARG A 258 -0.47 -7.91 20.81
CA ARG A 258 -1.48 -8.61 19.99
C ARG A 258 -2.13 -9.82 20.69
N VAL A 259 -2.46 -9.68 21.99
CA VAL A 259 -3.12 -10.73 22.76
C VAL A 259 -4.53 -10.93 22.20
N PRO A 260 -4.89 -12.15 21.72
CA PRO A 260 -6.17 -12.37 21.09
C PRO A 260 -7.31 -12.48 22.12
N LEU A 261 -8.41 -11.80 21.89
CA LEU A 261 -9.63 -11.85 22.69
C LEU A 261 -10.64 -12.83 22.08
N HIS A 262 -10.24 -14.08 21.91
CA HIS A 262 -11.09 -15.16 21.41
C HIS A 262 -10.68 -16.48 22.04
N GLY A 263 -11.47 -17.53 21.84
CA GLY A 263 -11.17 -18.86 22.34
C GLY A 263 -12.16 -19.36 23.39
N ASP A 264 -11.77 -20.40 24.13
CA ASP A 264 -12.64 -21.10 25.08
C ASP A 264 -13.07 -20.19 26.23
N GLY A 265 -14.36 -19.95 26.32
CA GLY A 265 -14.99 -19.13 27.38
C GLY A 265 -15.00 -17.62 27.09
N GLN A 266 -14.57 -17.19 25.92
CA GLN A 266 -14.78 -15.83 25.44
C GLN A 266 -16.09 -15.74 24.66
N ALA A 267 -16.90 -14.72 24.96
CA ALA A 267 -18.11 -14.45 24.18
C ALA A 267 -17.76 -14.00 22.75
N PRO A 268 -18.65 -14.23 21.79
CA PRO A 268 -18.51 -13.62 20.46
C PRO A 268 -18.38 -12.10 20.58
N LEU A 269 -17.59 -11.50 19.69
CA LEU A 269 -17.41 -10.05 19.65
C LEU A 269 -18.77 -9.36 19.45
N PRO A 270 -19.22 -8.48 20.37
CA PRO A 270 -20.44 -7.71 20.21
C PRO A 270 -20.35 -6.78 19.00
N ARG A 271 -21.48 -6.38 18.42
CA ARG A 271 -21.50 -5.43 17.29
C ARG A 271 -20.95 -4.07 17.66
N THR A 272 -21.26 -3.62 18.88
CA THR A 272 -20.76 -2.37 19.45
C THR A 272 -20.17 -2.65 20.81
N LEU A 273 -19.15 -1.90 21.15
CA LEU A 273 -18.52 -1.92 22.46
C LEU A 273 -18.71 -0.57 23.15
N ARG A 274 -18.68 -0.62 24.48
CA ARG A 274 -18.61 0.56 25.36
C ARG A 274 -17.26 0.55 26.06
N LEU A 275 -16.60 1.72 26.07
CA LEU A 275 -15.37 1.95 26.79
C LEU A 275 -15.67 2.36 28.24
N GLY A 276 -14.89 1.86 29.19
CA GLY A 276 -15.00 2.27 30.58
C GLY A 276 -13.76 2.05 31.40
N PHE A 277 -13.79 2.55 32.62
CA PHE A 277 -12.79 2.30 33.64
C PHE A 277 -13.48 1.79 34.90
N SER A 278 -12.76 0.96 35.66
CA SER A 278 -13.20 0.53 36.98
C SER A 278 -11.99 0.34 37.90
N ALA A 279 -12.23 0.36 39.20
CA ALA A 279 -11.22 0.04 40.21
C ALA A 279 -11.88 -0.60 41.42
N GLY A 280 -11.08 -1.22 42.26
CA GLY A 280 -11.56 -1.80 43.51
C GLY A 280 -10.52 -1.69 44.62
N THR A 281 -10.98 -1.60 45.87
CA THR A 281 -10.18 -1.73 47.09
C THR A 281 -10.70 -2.86 47.95
N GLY A 282 -9.82 -3.57 48.62
CA GLY A 282 -10.16 -4.69 49.51
C GLY A 282 -9.85 -4.42 50.99
N ALA A 283 -8.89 -5.17 51.54
CA ALA A 283 -8.34 -4.97 52.87
C ALA A 283 -7.30 -3.86 52.91
N HIS A 284 -6.57 -3.66 51.80
CA HIS A 284 -5.67 -2.55 51.53
C HIS A 284 -6.32 -1.56 50.58
N VAL A 285 -5.83 -0.35 50.46
CA VAL A 285 -6.50 0.78 49.84
C VAL A 285 -5.56 1.64 49.00
N ASN A 286 -6.14 2.18 47.93
CA ASN A 286 -5.58 3.29 47.16
C ASN A 286 -6.73 4.18 46.61
N ALA A 287 -6.45 5.45 46.45
CA ALA A 287 -7.19 6.25 45.50
C ALA A 287 -6.76 5.83 44.07
N HIS A 288 -7.73 5.56 43.21
CA HIS A 288 -7.51 5.22 41.81
C HIS A 288 -8.11 6.33 40.93
N GLU A 289 -7.27 6.95 40.14
CA GLU A 289 -7.66 8.12 39.34
C GLU A 289 -7.30 7.93 37.86
N ILE A 290 -8.15 8.46 36.97
CA ILE A 290 -7.92 8.53 35.53
C ILE A 290 -7.99 10.00 35.11
N ASP A 291 -7.10 10.36 34.18
CA ASP A 291 -7.03 11.69 33.58
C ASP A 291 -6.66 11.59 32.09
N ALA A 292 -6.88 12.67 31.34
CA ALA A 292 -6.41 12.87 29.97
C ALA A 292 -6.75 11.74 29.00
N LEU A 293 -7.98 11.18 29.09
CA LEU A 293 -8.45 10.17 28.16
C LEU A 293 -8.54 10.71 26.74
N ARG A 294 -7.88 10.02 25.80
CA ARG A 294 -7.96 10.26 24.38
C ARG A 294 -8.21 8.93 23.67
N VAL A 295 -9.14 8.96 22.73
CA VAL A 295 -9.50 7.78 21.93
C VAL A 295 -9.60 8.18 20.47
N TRP A 296 -8.95 7.43 19.61
CA TRP A 296 -9.02 7.62 18.17
C TRP A 296 -9.02 6.28 17.44
N GLN A 297 -9.35 6.34 16.18
CA GLN A 297 -9.30 5.17 15.31
C GLN A 297 -7.91 5.09 14.69
N PRO A 298 -7.23 3.93 14.77
CA PRO A 298 -5.93 3.76 14.13
C PRO A 298 -6.07 3.76 12.61
N ALA A 299 -5.08 4.31 11.92
CA ALA A 299 -4.89 4.15 10.50
C ALA A 299 -3.94 2.97 10.22
N ASP A 300 -3.83 2.59 8.96
CA ASP A 300 -2.89 1.57 8.49
C ASP A 300 -2.51 1.98 7.07
N LEU A 301 -1.41 2.71 6.94
CA LEU A 301 -0.93 3.30 5.71
C LEU A 301 0.27 2.52 5.21
N ALA A 302 0.31 2.27 3.93
CA ALA A 302 1.43 1.63 3.25
C ALA A 302 1.91 2.50 2.09
N VAL A 303 3.20 2.42 1.78
CA VAL A 303 3.80 3.06 0.61
C VAL A 303 4.66 2.07 -0.15
N GLU A 304 4.58 2.09 -1.47
CA GLU A 304 5.37 1.23 -2.36
C GLU A 304 5.89 2.02 -3.57
N HIS A 305 7.00 1.56 -4.16
CA HIS A 305 7.55 2.08 -5.41
C HIS A 305 7.28 1.13 -6.57
N ASP A 306 6.94 1.69 -7.73
CA ASP A 306 6.99 1.02 -9.03
C ASP A 306 8.11 1.66 -9.87
N LEU A 307 9.35 1.33 -9.53
CA LEU A 307 10.57 1.76 -10.20
C LEU A 307 11.16 0.58 -10.98
N ALA A 308 11.39 0.78 -12.29
CA ALA A 308 12.07 -0.22 -13.12
C ALA A 308 13.46 -0.54 -12.56
N PRO A 309 13.92 -1.82 -12.60
CA PRO A 309 15.21 -2.24 -12.02
C PRO A 309 16.43 -1.68 -12.75
N THR A 310 16.26 -1.14 -13.96
CA THR A 310 17.31 -0.52 -14.75
C THR A 310 16.83 0.79 -15.37
N ALA A 311 17.74 1.74 -15.56
CA ALA A 311 17.52 3.00 -16.27
C ALA A 311 18.71 3.28 -17.19
N THR A 312 18.50 3.85 -18.37
CA THR A 312 19.55 4.14 -19.35
C THR A 312 20.02 5.59 -19.21
N ALA A 313 21.32 5.79 -19.08
CA ALA A 313 21.91 7.13 -19.09
C ALA A 313 21.59 7.87 -20.41
N GLY A 314 21.10 9.10 -20.29
CA GLY A 314 20.61 9.91 -21.41
C GLY A 314 19.09 9.88 -21.61
N ASP A 315 18.37 8.99 -20.91
CA ASP A 315 16.91 8.86 -21.00
C ASP A 315 16.20 9.64 -19.88
N THR A 316 14.91 9.86 -20.07
CA THR A 316 14.01 10.31 -19.00
C THR A 316 13.62 9.11 -18.15
N VAL A 317 13.75 9.23 -16.84
CA VAL A 317 13.28 8.25 -15.86
C VAL A 317 11.91 8.68 -15.35
N GLU A 318 10.96 7.74 -15.31
CA GLU A 318 9.64 7.93 -14.74
C GLU A 318 9.32 6.74 -13.84
N TYR A 319 8.80 6.98 -12.64
CA TYR A 319 8.38 5.94 -11.72
C TYR A 319 7.24 6.42 -10.81
N ASP A 320 6.49 5.49 -10.29
CA ASP A 320 5.37 5.74 -9.39
C ASP A 320 5.71 5.41 -7.94
N VAL A 321 5.22 6.26 -7.03
CA VAL A 321 5.15 6.01 -5.60
C VAL A 321 3.68 5.95 -5.23
N ILE A 322 3.25 4.81 -4.68
CA ILE A 322 1.85 4.51 -4.43
C ILE A 322 1.61 4.48 -2.92
N ALA A 323 0.84 5.45 -2.44
CA ALA A 323 0.38 5.51 -1.06
C ALA A 323 -1.01 4.88 -0.94
N ARG A 324 -1.21 3.98 0.02
CA ARG A 324 -2.46 3.26 0.26
C ARG A 324 -2.90 3.35 1.70
N ASN A 325 -4.20 3.40 1.93
CA ASN A 325 -4.77 3.11 3.23
C ASN A 325 -5.28 1.65 3.21
N VAL A 326 -4.51 0.76 3.82
CA VAL A 326 -4.85 -0.67 3.93
C VAL A 326 -5.70 -0.97 5.17
N GLY A 327 -5.89 0.06 6.01
CA GLY A 327 -6.68 0.01 7.23
C GLY A 327 -8.18 0.12 7.01
N ARG A 328 -8.92 0.02 8.12
CA ARG A 328 -10.38 0.10 8.10
C ARG A 328 -10.92 1.51 8.29
N ASN A 329 -10.11 2.41 8.79
CA ASN A 329 -10.48 3.77 9.15
C ASN A 329 -9.90 4.78 8.17
N HIS A 330 -10.53 5.93 8.09
CA HIS A 330 -10.01 7.07 7.35
C HIS A 330 -8.70 7.58 7.99
N SER A 331 -7.65 7.78 7.19
CA SER A 331 -6.33 8.14 7.72
C SER A 331 -6.18 9.60 8.13
N ALA A 332 -7.14 10.49 7.79
CA ALA A 332 -6.97 11.95 7.79
C ALA A 332 -5.76 12.39 6.91
N PRO A 333 -5.56 13.68 6.64
CA PRO A 333 -4.40 14.13 5.86
C PRO A 333 -3.09 13.64 6.46
N SER A 334 -2.35 12.87 5.69
CA SER A 334 -1.11 12.17 6.09
C SER A 334 0.05 12.65 5.23
N ALA A 335 1.21 12.89 5.84
CA ALA A 335 2.38 13.39 5.13
C ALA A 335 3.01 12.29 4.26
N LEU A 336 3.23 12.58 2.98
CA LEU A 336 3.94 11.74 2.02
C LEU A 336 5.19 12.49 1.55
N ASP A 337 6.35 11.97 1.88
CA ASP A 337 7.66 12.48 1.49
C ASP A 337 8.38 11.46 0.62
N VAL A 338 8.97 11.90 -0.50
CA VAL A 338 9.82 11.06 -1.35
C VAL A 338 11.16 11.75 -1.56
N ASP A 339 12.23 11.08 -1.16
CA ASP A 339 13.61 11.45 -1.44
C ASP A 339 13.95 10.93 -2.85
N VAL A 340 14.03 11.86 -3.81
CA VAL A 340 14.24 11.57 -5.23
C VAL A 340 15.74 11.42 -5.48
N PRO A 341 16.20 10.50 -6.37
CA PRO A 341 17.62 10.33 -6.65
C PRO A 341 18.30 11.62 -7.10
N ASP A 342 19.34 12.06 -6.38
CA ASP A 342 20.14 13.29 -6.64
C ASP A 342 20.72 13.39 -8.06
N VAL A 343 20.87 12.25 -8.75
CA VAL A 343 21.43 12.18 -10.11
C VAL A 343 20.43 12.59 -11.19
N LEU A 344 19.13 12.64 -10.88
CA LEU A 344 18.09 13.10 -11.80
C LEU A 344 18.09 14.63 -11.86
N GLN A 345 17.97 15.17 -13.07
CA GLN A 345 17.86 16.60 -13.33
C GLN A 345 16.44 16.97 -13.76
N ASP A 346 16.08 18.24 -13.59
CA ASP A 346 14.78 18.79 -14.00
C ASP A 346 13.59 17.96 -13.46
N VAL A 347 13.73 17.48 -12.21
CA VAL A 347 12.73 16.63 -11.57
C VAL A 347 11.43 17.37 -11.40
N THR A 348 10.37 16.74 -11.87
CA THR A 348 8.98 17.14 -11.66
C THR A 348 8.17 15.95 -11.18
N TRP A 349 7.11 16.22 -10.44
CA TRP A 349 6.20 15.17 -10.02
C TRP A 349 4.74 15.63 -10.12
N SER A 350 3.85 14.67 -10.26
CA SER A 350 2.40 14.87 -10.20
C SER A 350 1.76 13.86 -9.26
N CYS A 351 0.71 14.29 -8.57
CA CYS A 351 -0.06 13.44 -7.68
C CYS A 351 -1.48 13.27 -8.21
N SER A 352 -1.92 12.02 -8.33
CA SER A 352 -3.27 11.62 -8.67
C SER A 352 -3.85 10.75 -7.58
N ALA A 353 -5.16 10.83 -7.34
CA ALA A 353 -5.83 10.07 -6.30
C ALA A 353 -7.13 9.46 -6.84
N ASP A 354 -7.51 8.30 -6.33
CA ASP A 354 -8.75 7.63 -6.69
C ASP A 354 -9.99 8.35 -6.09
N ALA A 355 -11.17 7.84 -6.39
CA ALA A 355 -12.41 8.48 -5.96
C ALA A 355 -12.56 8.47 -4.44
N GLY A 356 -12.62 9.65 -3.85
CA GLY A 356 -12.72 9.87 -2.41
C GLY A 356 -11.39 10.18 -1.74
N SER A 357 -10.27 9.88 -2.38
CA SER A 357 -8.93 10.26 -1.96
C SER A 357 -8.53 11.62 -2.53
N SER A 358 -7.53 12.27 -1.96
CA SER A 358 -7.00 13.54 -2.48
C SER A 358 -5.53 13.76 -2.17
N CYS A 359 -4.87 14.55 -3.03
CA CYS A 359 -3.54 15.10 -2.80
C CYS A 359 -3.66 16.59 -2.48
N ALA A 360 -2.98 17.07 -1.46
CA ALA A 360 -2.97 18.50 -1.11
C ALA A 360 -2.25 19.33 -2.18
N ALA A 361 -1.16 18.80 -2.75
CA ALA A 361 -0.48 19.36 -3.91
C ALA A 361 -0.62 18.43 -5.11
N PRO A 362 -1.19 18.89 -6.25
CA PRO A 362 -1.37 18.04 -7.43
C PRO A 362 -0.07 17.86 -8.24
N SER A 363 0.96 18.67 -8.02
CA SER A 363 2.27 18.58 -8.69
C SER A 363 3.31 19.45 -7.99
N GLY A 364 4.60 19.18 -8.29
CA GLY A 364 5.73 19.94 -7.78
C GLY A 364 7.01 19.64 -8.56
N ALA A 365 8.15 20.07 -8.00
CA ALA A 365 9.48 19.86 -8.55
C ALA A 365 10.47 19.49 -7.42
N GLY A 366 11.50 18.71 -7.75
CA GLY A 366 12.47 18.17 -6.80
C GLY A 366 11.85 17.06 -5.94
N ASP A 367 12.30 16.97 -4.69
CA ASP A 367 11.74 16.01 -3.72
C ASP A 367 10.24 16.21 -3.52
N VAL A 368 9.55 15.10 -3.28
CA VAL A 368 8.12 15.16 -3.00
C VAL A 368 7.92 15.44 -1.52
N SER A 369 7.11 16.47 -1.23
CA SER A 369 6.58 16.69 0.10
C SER A 369 5.14 17.18 -0.05
N THR A 370 4.19 16.33 0.24
CA THR A 370 2.75 16.62 0.13
C THR A 370 1.97 15.90 1.22
N GLU A 371 0.70 16.24 1.35
CA GLU A 371 -0.24 15.48 2.19
C GLU A 371 -1.22 14.74 1.28
N VAL A 372 -1.57 13.51 1.69
CA VAL A 372 -2.59 12.69 1.05
C VAL A 372 -3.71 12.41 2.05
N ASP A 373 -4.95 12.50 1.60
CA ASP A 373 -6.15 12.17 2.38
C ASP A 373 -6.75 10.89 1.80
N LEU A 374 -6.66 9.80 2.56
CA LEU A 374 -6.96 8.45 2.10
C LEU A 374 -8.08 7.84 2.96
N PRO A 375 -9.33 7.77 2.45
CA PRO A 375 -10.36 6.95 3.07
C PRO A 375 -9.97 5.47 3.05
N ARG A 376 -10.74 4.65 3.72
CA ARG A 376 -10.56 3.19 3.66
C ARG A 376 -10.42 2.71 2.21
N ASP A 377 -9.42 1.85 1.96
CA ASP A 377 -9.05 1.33 0.64
C ASP A 377 -8.63 2.43 -0.36
N GLY A 378 -8.43 3.68 0.11
CA GLY A 378 -8.04 4.82 -0.71
C GLY A 378 -6.59 4.73 -1.19
N VAL A 379 -6.34 5.25 -2.40
CA VAL A 379 -5.03 5.23 -3.07
C VAL A 379 -4.70 6.62 -3.60
N ALA A 380 -3.44 7.03 -3.42
CA ALA A 380 -2.85 8.16 -4.11
C ALA A 380 -1.54 7.71 -4.78
N THR A 381 -1.32 8.15 -6.01
CA THR A 381 -0.12 7.84 -6.79
C THR A 381 0.62 9.12 -7.12
N VAL A 382 1.89 9.16 -6.74
CA VAL A 382 2.83 10.21 -7.14
C VAL A 382 3.71 9.67 -8.26
N THR A 383 3.57 10.25 -9.46
CA THR A 383 4.45 9.97 -10.60
C THR A 383 5.59 10.96 -10.59
N VAL A 384 6.81 10.48 -10.43
CA VAL A 384 8.06 11.25 -10.47
C VAL A 384 8.68 11.10 -11.85
N ARG A 385 9.16 12.22 -12.43
CA ARG A 385 9.82 12.25 -13.72
C ARG A 385 11.05 13.16 -13.66
N GLY A 386 12.19 12.67 -14.14
CA GLY A 386 13.44 13.42 -14.22
C GLY A 386 14.32 12.98 -15.37
N GLU A 387 15.26 13.81 -15.79
CA GLU A 387 16.23 13.49 -16.82
C GLU A 387 17.48 12.86 -16.20
N LEU A 388 17.90 11.70 -16.72
CA LEU A 388 19.14 11.04 -16.33
C LEU A 388 20.25 11.47 -17.30
N PRO A 389 21.22 12.29 -16.88
CA PRO A 389 22.25 12.81 -17.80
C PRO A 389 23.03 11.71 -18.51
N ALA A 390 23.39 11.93 -19.76
CA ALA A 390 24.25 11.03 -20.52
C ALA A 390 25.59 10.82 -19.79
N GLY A 391 26.08 9.58 -19.78
CA GLY A 391 27.34 9.22 -19.11
C GLY A 391 27.24 9.07 -17.58
N THR A 392 26.05 9.23 -16.99
CA THR A 392 25.83 8.89 -15.57
C THR A 392 26.04 7.40 -15.35
N THR A 393 26.68 7.05 -14.22
CA THR A 393 26.94 5.67 -13.82
C THR A 393 26.58 5.46 -12.36
N GLY A 394 26.32 4.21 -11.94
CA GLY A 394 25.99 3.87 -10.56
C GLY A 394 24.58 3.37 -10.40
N GLY A 395 23.83 3.89 -9.43
CA GLY A 395 22.45 3.52 -9.14
C GLY A 395 21.54 4.73 -8.94
N LEU A 396 20.25 4.51 -9.09
CA LEU A 396 19.18 5.38 -8.66
C LEU A 396 18.64 4.81 -7.37
N ASP A 397 18.64 5.58 -6.27
CA ASP A 397 18.08 5.19 -5.00
C ASP A 397 16.97 6.19 -4.63
N SER A 398 15.75 5.70 -4.41
CA SER A 398 14.60 6.50 -3.96
C SER A 398 14.05 5.94 -2.67
N ILE A 399 13.63 6.83 -1.75
CA ILE A 399 13.01 6.44 -0.48
C ILE A 399 11.72 7.22 -0.33
N ALA A 400 10.61 6.51 -0.16
CA ALA A 400 9.32 7.10 0.18
C ALA A 400 8.96 6.82 1.63
N THR A 401 8.33 7.78 2.28
CA THR A 401 7.85 7.67 3.65
C THR A 401 6.46 8.26 3.74
N ILE A 402 5.52 7.53 4.34
CA ILE A 402 4.20 8.04 4.67
C ILE A 402 4.04 8.09 6.19
N ARG A 403 3.38 9.14 6.71
CA ARG A 403 3.17 9.33 8.14
C ARG A 403 1.78 9.86 8.40
N THR A 404 1.06 9.22 9.33
CA THR A 404 -0.22 9.72 9.81
C THR A 404 -0.08 11.07 10.52
N ALA A 405 -1.13 11.89 10.44
CA ALA A 405 -1.19 13.11 11.24
C ALA A 405 -1.38 12.76 12.72
N SER A 406 -0.60 13.40 13.62
CA SER A 406 -0.82 13.28 15.06
C SER A 406 -2.23 13.80 15.45
N PRO A 407 -3.02 13.11 16.29
CA PRO A 407 -2.63 12.02 17.17
C PRO A 407 -2.86 10.61 16.59
N LEU A 408 -3.23 10.48 15.32
CA LEU A 408 -3.49 9.17 14.72
C LEU A 408 -2.23 8.29 14.79
N ALA A 409 -2.40 7.07 15.24
CA ALA A 409 -1.35 6.06 15.17
C ALA A 409 -1.52 5.23 13.90
N ASP A 410 -0.42 4.76 13.36
CA ASP A 410 -0.40 3.74 12.35
C ASP A 410 -0.27 2.36 13.01
N VAL A 411 -1.03 1.39 12.51
CA VAL A 411 -1.09 0.05 13.09
C VAL A 411 0.16 -0.75 12.76
N ASP A 412 0.68 -0.58 11.55
CA ASP A 412 1.90 -1.24 11.07
C ASP A 412 2.86 -0.24 10.44
N GLU A 413 3.67 0.42 11.27
CA GLU A 413 4.69 1.37 10.78
C GLU A 413 5.79 0.70 9.92
N SER A 414 5.77 -0.62 9.73
CA SER A 414 6.84 -1.32 8.99
C SER A 414 6.71 -1.17 7.47
N ASP A 415 5.52 -0.87 6.95
CA ASP A 415 5.22 -0.63 5.53
C ASP A 415 5.02 0.86 5.20
N ASN A 416 5.25 1.74 6.18
CA ASN A 416 5.25 3.19 6.02
C ASN A 416 6.51 3.73 5.31
N VAL A 417 7.48 2.88 5.02
CA VAL A 417 8.72 3.25 4.33
C VAL A 417 8.99 2.26 3.22
N SER A 418 9.15 2.77 2.01
CA SER A 418 9.56 2.00 0.84
C SER A 418 10.87 2.54 0.30
N ALA A 419 11.80 1.65 -0.04
CA ALA A 419 13.04 2.00 -0.71
C ALA A 419 13.16 1.18 -2.00
N ALA A 420 13.43 1.87 -3.10
CA ALA A 420 13.67 1.24 -4.39
C ALA A 420 14.99 1.69 -4.98
N SER A 421 15.62 0.82 -5.78
CA SER A 421 16.86 1.13 -6.48
C SER A 421 16.85 0.58 -7.90
N ALA A 422 17.49 1.32 -8.82
CA ALA A 422 17.70 0.88 -10.20
C ALA A 422 19.19 0.99 -10.56
N THR A 423 19.67 0.08 -11.40
CA THR A 423 21.02 0.15 -11.96
C THR A 423 21.01 1.03 -13.20
N ILE A 424 21.99 1.96 -13.30
CA ILE A 424 22.14 2.80 -14.47
C ILE A 424 22.96 2.05 -15.50
N GLU A 425 22.35 1.79 -16.66
CA GLU A 425 22.99 1.23 -17.84
C GLU A 425 23.55 2.37 -18.72
N ALA A 426 24.69 2.12 -19.36
CA ALA A 426 25.25 3.11 -20.28
C ALA A 426 24.32 3.31 -21.48
N GLY A 427 23.97 4.55 -21.76
CA GLY A 427 23.27 4.93 -22.99
C GLY A 427 24.15 4.70 -24.23
N ALA A 428 23.51 4.53 -25.38
CA ALA A 428 24.24 4.52 -26.63
C ALA A 428 24.96 5.88 -26.82
N GLU A 429 26.25 5.84 -27.01
CA GLU A 429 26.96 7.07 -27.37
C GLU A 429 26.43 7.60 -28.70
N PRO A 430 26.12 8.88 -28.79
CA PRO A 430 25.74 9.48 -30.07
C PRO A 430 26.86 9.30 -31.07
N VAL A 431 26.56 8.85 -32.28
CA VAL A 431 27.50 8.58 -33.35
C VAL A 431 27.07 9.25 -34.63
N ALA A 432 28.02 9.45 -35.56
CA ALA A 432 27.71 9.84 -36.90
C ALA A 432 27.11 8.67 -37.69
N HIS A 433 26.21 8.95 -38.62
CA HIS A 433 25.67 8.00 -39.59
C HIS A 433 25.66 8.60 -40.97
N VAL A 434 26.33 7.96 -41.95
CA VAL A 434 26.41 8.47 -43.31
C VAL A 434 25.55 7.65 -44.26
N GLU A 435 24.56 8.29 -44.84
CA GLU A 435 23.75 7.73 -45.94
C GLU A 435 24.31 8.13 -47.29
N THR A 436 24.17 7.23 -48.27
CA THR A 436 24.63 7.43 -49.64
C THR A 436 23.44 7.48 -50.58
N ASP A 437 23.40 8.52 -51.40
CA ASP A 437 22.55 8.58 -52.60
C ASP A 437 23.40 8.66 -53.85
N LYS A 438 22.91 8.13 -54.98
CA LYS A 438 23.64 8.08 -56.24
C LYS A 438 22.71 8.37 -57.41
N SER A 439 23.23 9.11 -58.38
CA SER A 439 22.56 9.39 -59.65
C SER A 439 23.55 9.36 -60.80
N VAL A 440 23.07 9.27 -62.02
CA VAL A 440 23.88 9.32 -63.26
C VAL A 440 23.22 10.20 -64.30
N GLU A 441 24.07 11.02 -64.98
CA GLU A 441 23.65 11.87 -66.11
C GLU A 441 24.68 11.74 -67.27
N PRO A 442 24.22 11.57 -68.51
CA PRO A 442 22.91 11.14 -68.90
C PRO A 442 22.64 9.69 -68.47
N SER A 443 21.37 9.34 -68.19
CA SER A 443 20.99 8.00 -67.73
C SER A 443 20.54 7.06 -68.85
N THR A 444 20.26 7.58 -70.03
CA THR A 444 19.81 6.82 -71.20
C THR A 444 20.42 7.35 -72.49
N GLY A 445 20.41 6.54 -73.55
CA GLY A 445 20.93 6.93 -74.85
C GLY A 445 22.48 6.88 -74.94
N ILE A 446 23.09 6.05 -74.14
CA ILE A 446 24.55 5.93 -74.01
C ILE A 446 25.10 4.97 -75.08
N ALA A 447 25.99 5.42 -75.95
CA ALA A 447 26.70 4.58 -76.88
C ALA A 447 28.07 4.12 -76.35
N PRO A 448 28.60 2.96 -76.81
CA PRO A 448 29.96 2.57 -76.48
C PRO A 448 30.98 3.67 -76.72
N GLY A 449 31.76 4.07 -75.75
CA GLY A 449 32.70 5.18 -75.78
C GLY A 449 32.18 6.50 -75.21
N ASP A 450 30.85 6.63 -74.92
CA ASP A 450 30.29 7.84 -74.34
C ASP A 450 30.60 7.96 -72.84
N GLU A 451 30.71 9.19 -72.37
CA GLU A 451 30.97 9.54 -71.01
C GLU A 451 29.63 9.81 -70.24
N VAL A 452 29.55 9.37 -68.98
CA VAL A 452 28.50 9.69 -68.03
C VAL A 452 29.12 10.28 -66.78
N GLU A 453 28.36 11.08 -66.05
CA GLU A 453 28.76 11.60 -64.75
C GLU A 453 27.88 10.98 -63.65
N TYR A 454 28.49 10.18 -62.77
CA TYR A 454 27.88 9.74 -61.54
C TYR A 454 28.03 10.81 -60.48
N THR A 455 26.95 11.13 -59.77
CA THR A 455 26.96 11.97 -58.57
C THR A 455 26.66 11.10 -57.35
N VAL A 456 27.66 10.97 -56.48
CA VAL A 456 27.52 10.26 -55.18
C VAL A 456 27.36 11.31 -54.09
N THR A 457 26.23 11.32 -53.41
CA THR A 457 25.90 12.25 -52.31
C THR A 457 26.02 11.52 -50.98
N ALA A 458 26.93 11.98 -50.11
CA ALA A 458 27.07 11.56 -48.74
C ALA A 458 26.29 12.53 -47.82
N ARG A 459 25.41 12.05 -46.97
CA ARG A 459 24.67 12.85 -46.01
C ARG A 459 24.83 12.30 -44.61
N ASN A 460 25.20 13.15 -43.65
CA ASN A 460 25.21 12.75 -42.26
C ASN A 460 23.79 12.84 -41.68
N VAL A 461 23.18 11.70 -41.36
CA VAL A 461 21.85 11.59 -40.71
C VAL A 461 21.97 11.32 -39.22
N GLY A 462 23.20 11.07 -38.71
CA GLY A 462 23.47 10.92 -37.29
C GLY A 462 23.56 12.27 -36.57
N PRO A 463 23.45 12.28 -35.23
CA PRO A 463 23.54 13.51 -34.42
C PRO A 463 24.95 14.06 -34.30
N GLU A 464 25.99 13.21 -34.40
CA GLU A 464 27.39 13.62 -34.28
C GLU A 464 28.02 13.93 -35.63
N PRO A 465 29.04 14.81 -35.69
CA PRO A 465 29.73 15.12 -36.93
C PRO A 465 30.40 13.91 -37.57
N ALA A 466 30.14 13.70 -38.85
CA ALA A 466 30.85 12.71 -39.65
C ALA A 466 32.19 13.29 -40.14
N GLU A 467 33.28 12.79 -39.56
CA GLU A 467 34.62 13.29 -39.87
C GLU A 467 35.18 12.69 -41.17
N GLN A 468 36.00 13.42 -41.87
CA GLN A 468 36.76 12.97 -43.06
C GLN A 468 35.89 12.22 -44.07
N VAL A 469 34.71 12.75 -44.37
CA VAL A 469 33.75 12.10 -45.24
C VAL A 469 34.32 11.87 -46.65
N GLY A 470 34.15 10.65 -47.13
CA GLY A 470 34.53 10.18 -48.42
C GLY A 470 33.48 9.29 -49.06
N ALA A 471 33.83 8.69 -50.20
CA ALA A 471 33.01 7.66 -50.86
C ALA A 471 33.90 6.63 -51.57
N VAL A 472 33.42 5.42 -51.63
CA VAL A 472 33.99 4.32 -52.44
C VAL A 472 32.95 3.88 -53.45
N ASP A 473 33.34 3.80 -54.69
CA ASP A 473 32.53 3.44 -55.85
C ASP A 473 33.23 2.35 -56.64
N GLU A 474 32.65 1.17 -56.73
CA GLU A 474 33.20 0.09 -57.56
C GLU A 474 32.49 0.11 -58.92
N LEU A 475 33.11 0.78 -59.89
CA LEU A 475 32.54 0.89 -61.23
C LEU A 475 32.34 -0.51 -61.85
N PRO A 476 31.20 -0.73 -62.54
CA PRO A 476 30.99 -1.94 -63.34
C PRO A 476 32.13 -2.18 -64.32
N THR A 477 32.42 -3.42 -64.66
CA THR A 477 33.50 -3.78 -65.60
C THR A 477 33.30 -3.17 -67.00
N ALA A 478 32.06 -2.86 -67.35
CA ALA A 478 31.67 -2.16 -68.57
C ALA A 478 32.05 -0.68 -68.57
N MET A 479 32.40 -0.11 -67.42
CA MET A 479 32.69 1.31 -67.26
C MET A 479 34.14 1.54 -66.90
N ARG A 480 34.71 2.65 -67.39
CA ARG A 480 36.09 3.05 -67.14
C ARG A 480 36.13 4.47 -66.56
N PHE A 481 36.87 4.64 -65.45
CA PHE A 481 37.05 5.96 -64.84
C PHE A 481 37.75 6.90 -65.79
N VAL A 482 37.19 8.09 -65.96
CA VAL A 482 37.76 9.16 -66.81
C VAL A 482 38.41 10.25 -65.95
N GLY A 483 37.73 10.67 -64.90
CA GLY A 483 38.20 11.69 -63.98
C GLY A 483 37.17 12.19 -63.00
N SER A 484 37.56 13.06 -62.06
CA SER A 484 36.70 13.74 -61.09
C SER A 484 37.33 15.10 -60.75
N ASP A 485 36.46 16.11 -60.57
CA ASP A 485 36.87 17.43 -60.10
C ASP A 485 36.77 17.56 -58.58
N ASP A 486 36.15 16.55 -57.89
CA ASP A 486 35.86 16.52 -56.47
C ASP A 486 36.86 15.64 -55.68
N GLY A 487 38.07 15.40 -56.18
CA GLY A 487 39.15 14.73 -55.48
C GLY A 487 39.05 13.20 -55.47
N CYS A 488 38.30 12.60 -56.42
CA CYS A 488 38.25 11.16 -56.60
C CYS A 488 39.39 10.63 -57.45
N THR A 489 39.92 9.47 -57.07
CA THR A 489 40.98 8.76 -57.80
C THR A 489 40.62 7.30 -57.97
N ALA A 490 41.02 6.65 -59.06
CA ALA A 490 40.72 5.26 -59.32
C ALA A 490 41.94 4.35 -59.23
N SER A 491 41.76 3.15 -58.71
CA SER A 491 42.69 2.04 -58.75
C SER A 491 41.99 0.83 -59.32
N GLY A 492 42.14 0.58 -60.63
CA GLY A 492 41.30 -0.38 -61.35
C GLY A 492 39.85 0.13 -61.42
N GLN A 493 38.90 -0.71 -61.06
CA GLN A 493 37.46 -0.37 -61.00
C GLN A 493 37.04 0.38 -59.74
N VAL A 494 37.87 0.39 -58.69
CA VAL A 494 37.56 1.05 -57.43
C VAL A 494 37.94 2.53 -57.49
N VAL A 495 36.94 3.39 -57.40
CA VAL A 495 37.07 4.84 -57.26
C VAL A 495 36.95 5.21 -55.80
N THR A 496 37.93 5.97 -55.30
CA THR A 496 37.89 6.48 -53.92
C THR A 496 37.88 8.01 -53.96
N CYS A 497 36.88 8.59 -53.28
CA CYS A 497 36.72 10.02 -53.10
C CYS A 497 37.04 10.41 -51.65
N SER A 498 37.70 11.55 -51.44
CA SER A 498 37.95 12.09 -50.10
C SER A 498 37.75 13.59 -50.09
N SER A 499 36.87 14.07 -49.25
CA SER A 499 36.62 15.52 -49.13
C SER A 499 37.57 16.20 -48.15
N GLY A 500 38.17 15.46 -47.21
CA GLY A 500 38.90 16.00 -46.07
C GLY A 500 38.02 16.90 -45.15
N ARG A 501 36.68 16.86 -45.29
CA ARG A 501 35.72 17.70 -44.57
C ARG A 501 34.94 16.86 -43.56
N SER A 502 34.49 17.53 -42.50
CA SER A 502 33.51 17.06 -41.57
C SER A 502 32.12 17.55 -42.00
N LEU A 503 31.10 16.71 -41.83
CA LEU A 503 29.68 17.06 -42.03
C LEU A 503 28.96 17.10 -40.71
N ALA A 504 28.40 18.23 -40.35
CA ALA A 504 27.50 18.33 -39.22
C ALA A 504 26.20 17.52 -39.48
N ALA A 505 25.41 17.29 -38.42
CA ALA A 505 24.13 16.63 -38.52
C ALA A 505 23.23 17.27 -39.60
N GLY A 506 22.74 16.44 -40.52
CA GLY A 506 21.89 16.87 -41.64
C GLY A 506 22.64 17.47 -42.86
N GLU A 507 23.95 17.76 -42.76
CA GLU A 507 24.74 18.25 -43.88
C GLU A 507 25.05 17.15 -44.91
N SER A 508 25.32 17.56 -46.15
CA SER A 508 25.67 16.65 -47.24
C SER A 508 26.81 17.21 -48.10
N ILE A 509 27.48 16.31 -48.79
CA ILE A 509 28.52 16.61 -49.81
C ILE A 509 28.33 15.69 -51.01
N ALA A 510 28.60 16.19 -52.20
CA ALA A 510 28.53 15.42 -53.43
C ALA A 510 29.92 15.24 -54.04
N PHE A 511 30.16 14.06 -54.63
CA PHE A 511 31.34 13.69 -55.40
C PHE A 511 30.88 13.33 -56.80
N ARG A 512 31.44 14.02 -57.84
CA ARG A 512 31.18 13.76 -59.25
C ARG A 512 32.27 12.91 -59.82
N ILE A 513 31.88 11.81 -60.46
CA ILE A 513 32.76 10.80 -61.04
C ILE A 513 32.40 10.66 -62.51
N ARG A 514 33.30 11.06 -63.39
CA ARG A 514 33.15 10.85 -64.85
C ARG A 514 33.69 9.47 -65.21
N ALA A 515 32.82 8.68 -65.87
CA ALA A 515 33.15 7.36 -66.36
C ALA A 515 32.72 7.22 -67.82
N ALA A 516 33.43 6.46 -68.59
CA ALA A 516 33.05 6.14 -69.98
C ALA A 516 32.63 4.67 -70.11
N LEU A 517 31.62 4.42 -70.89
CA LEU A 517 31.32 3.06 -71.34
C LEU A 517 32.42 2.53 -72.25
N ASP A 518 32.86 1.28 -72.02
CA ASP A 518 33.97 0.70 -72.85
C ASP A 518 33.58 0.76 -74.34
N PRO A 519 34.44 1.29 -75.21
CA PRO A 519 34.19 1.36 -76.64
C PRO A 519 33.92 -0.02 -77.28
N ALA A 520 34.35 -1.10 -76.69
CA ALA A 520 34.14 -2.45 -77.14
C ALA A 520 32.95 -3.13 -76.46
N TYR A 521 32.12 -2.38 -75.71
CA TYR A 521 30.95 -2.91 -75.03
C TYR A 521 29.84 -3.32 -76.02
N GLU A 522 29.40 -4.58 -75.95
CA GLU A 522 28.36 -5.17 -76.84
C GLU A 522 27.08 -5.57 -76.02
N GLY A 523 26.98 -5.20 -74.72
CA GLY A 523 25.83 -5.52 -73.86
C GLY A 523 24.69 -4.53 -73.98
N ASP A 524 23.59 -4.84 -73.32
CA ASP A 524 22.34 -4.04 -73.29
C ASP A 524 22.29 -3.03 -72.10
N GLY A 525 23.38 -2.92 -71.36
CA GLY A 525 23.46 -2.06 -70.17
C GLY A 525 23.01 -2.71 -68.85
N SER A 526 22.45 -3.94 -68.88
CA SER A 526 21.93 -4.61 -67.67
C SER A 526 23.03 -4.96 -66.64
N ASP A 527 24.26 -5.06 -67.09
CA ASP A 527 25.48 -5.29 -66.26
C ASP A 527 26.27 -3.99 -65.97
N ALA A 528 25.79 -2.84 -66.45
CA ALA A 528 26.35 -1.52 -66.17
C ALA A 528 25.61 -0.84 -64.97
N VAL A 529 25.31 -1.61 -63.97
CA VAL A 529 24.69 -1.14 -62.71
C VAL A 529 25.78 -0.80 -61.69
N ASN A 530 25.66 0.35 -61.08
CA ASN A 530 26.68 0.91 -60.19
C ASN A 530 26.11 1.29 -58.81
N VAL A 531 26.87 0.97 -57.76
CA VAL A 531 26.56 1.25 -56.35
C VAL A 531 27.77 1.91 -55.71
N ALA A 532 27.57 2.96 -54.93
CA ALA A 532 28.62 3.59 -54.13
C ALA A 532 28.30 3.56 -52.66
N THR A 533 29.31 3.65 -51.81
CA THR A 533 29.16 3.75 -50.36
C THR A 533 29.91 4.97 -49.85
N ALA A 534 29.22 5.89 -49.21
CA ALA A 534 29.85 6.98 -48.50
C ALA A 534 30.51 6.43 -47.21
N THR A 535 31.61 7.05 -46.82
CA THR A 535 32.42 6.58 -45.67
C THR A 535 32.77 7.73 -44.74
N SER A 536 32.82 7.41 -43.43
CA SER A 536 33.40 8.26 -42.40
C SER A 536 34.01 7.38 -41.30
N PRO A 537 35.20 7.70 -40.76
CA PRO A 537 35.79 6.96 -39.66
C PRO A 537 35.02 7.10 -38.35
N THR A 538 34.11 8.08 -38.24
CA THR A 538 33.24 8.28 -37.06
C THR A 538 31.86 7.63 -37.24
N ASP A 539 31.57 7.00 -38.36
CA ASP A 539 30.40 6.15 -38.57
C ASP A 539 30.75 4.69 -38.26
N PRO A 540 30.28 4.10 -37.17
CA PRO A 540 30.63 2.73 -36.75
C PRO A 540 30.10 1.66 -37.72
N ASP A 541 29.03 1.97 -38.47
CA ASP A 541 28.45 1.08 -39.47
C ASP A 541 29.16 1.09 -40.82
N GLY A 542 30.10 2.03 -41.01
CA GLY A 542 30.91 2.15 -42.20
C GLY A 542 30.19 2.75 -43.41
N GLY A 543 29.04 3.37 -43.21
CA GLY A 543 28.16 3.94 -44.24
C GLY A 543 27.22 2.94 -44.89
N ARG A 544 26.13 3.44 -45.47
CA ARG A 544 25.14 2.62 -46.19
C ARG A 544 25.33 2.74 -47.68
N PRO A 545 25.31 1.61 -48.45
CA PRO A 545 25.39 1.68 -49.90
C PRO A 545 24.19 2.42 -50.50
N SER A 546 24.40 3.09 -51.61
CA SER A 546 23.37 3.76 -52.42
C SER A 546 22.39 2.72 -53.02
N PRO A 547 21.23 3.15 -53.47
CA PRO A 547 20.46 2.39 -54.45
C PRO A 547 21.31 2.10 -55.70
N GLU A 548 20.98 1.03 -56.42
CA GLU A 548 21.57 0.69 -57.70
C GLU A 548 21.21 1.74 -58.76
N VAL A 549 22.19 2.17 -59.52
CA VAL A 549 22.00 3.12 -60.63
C VAL A 549 22.55 2.49 -61.91
N GLY A 550 21.67 2.25 -62.87
CA GLY A 550 22.01 1.72 -64.21
C GLY A 550 22.01 2.78 -65.29
N ILE A 551 22.61 2.49 -66.43
CA ILE A 551 22.56 3.31 -67.64
C ILE A 551 21.82 2.56 -68.76
N GLY A 552 21.04 3.29 -69.56
CA GLY A 552 20.38 2.76 -70.77
C GLY A 552 21.27 2.92 -72.01
N VAL A 553 21.76 1.80 -72.49
CA VAL A 553 22.67 1.74 -73.65
C VAL A 553 21.84 1.69 -74.94
N VAL A 554 22.27 2.44 -75.97
CA VAL A 554 21.64 2.36 -77.32
C VAL A 554 22.10 1.08 -77.99
N ASP A 555 21.15 0.31 -78.54
CA ASP A 555 21.45 -0.86 -79.35
C ASP A 555 22.06 -0.40 -80.66
N PRO A 556 23.28 -0.82 -81.03
CA PRO A 556 23.90 -0.43 -82.28
C PRO A 556 23.19 -0.93 -83.54
N ASP A 557 22.24 -1.85 -83.41
CA ASP A 557 21.47 -2.48 -84.49
C ASP A 557 20.14 -1.80 -84.86
N ASP A 558 19.70 -0.75 -84.12
CA ASP A 558 18.42 -0.07 -84.37
C ASP A 558 18.47 1.00 -85.50
N GLY A 559 19.46 0.90 -86.41
CA GLY A 559 19.70 1.77 -87.55
C GLY A 559 19.34 1.17 -88.95
N GLY A 560 18.17 0.53 -89.08
CA GLY A 560 17.64 0.08 -90.39
C GLY A 560 16.56 1.02 -90.94
N PRO A 561 16.62 1.48 -92.21
CA PRO A 561 15.65 2.44 -92.73
C PRO A 561 14.30 1.87 -93.03
N ASP A 562 13.28 2.64 -92.74
CA ASP A 562 11.91 2.55 -93.23
C ASP A 562 11.86 2.26 -94.72
N ASP A 563 11.28 1.17 -95.18
CA ASP A 563 10.65 1.01 -96.48
C ASP A 563 9.19 0.69 -96.36
N GLY A 564 8.43 1.69 -96.79
CA GLY A 564 6.98 1.69 -96.87
C GLY A 564 6.39 0.80 -97.92
N GLY A 565 5.21 0.44 -97.70
CA GLY A 565 4.24 0.05 -98.75
C GLY A 565 3.19 -0.94 -98.33
N PRO A 566 2.04 -0.83 -98.91
CA PRO A 566 0.80 -0.89 -98.17
C PRO A 566 -0.07 -2.13 -98.54
N GLY A 567 -1.09 -2.35 -97.77
CA GLY A 567 -2.32 -2.92 -98.30
C GLY A 567 -2.76 -4.30 -97.78
N GLY A 568 -3.95 -4.34 -97.35
CA GLY A 568 -4.76 -5.53 -97.50
C GLY A 568 -5.63 -5.94 -96.33
N ASP A 569 -6.81 -5.25 -96.36
CA ASP A 569 -8.14 -5.81 -96.04
C ASP A 569 -8.41 -6.90 -95.00
N ARG A 570 -9.13 -6.54 -93.98
CA ARG A 570 -10.41 -7.05 -93.38
C ARG A 570 -10.90 -8.45 -93.83
N PRO A 571 -11.90 -9.14 -93.16
CA PRO A 571 -12.74 -8.66 -92.03
C PRO A 571 -13.06 -9.71 -90.92
N ASP A 572 -13.75 -9.18 -89.92
CA ASP A 572 -14.96 -9.65 -89.20
C ASP A 572 -15.01 -11.05 -88.53
N ASP A 573 -15.31 -11.05 -87.28
CA ASP A 573 -16.66 -11.36 -86.75
C ASP A 573 -16.63 -11.54 -85.22
N GLY A 574 -17.44 -10.88 -84.52
CA GLY A 574 -18.58 -11.27 -83.76
C GLY A 574 -18.39 -11.18 -82.25
N GLY A 575 -18.96 -10.16 -81.69
CA GLY A 575 -19.25 -10.10 -80.27
C GLY A 575 -20.44 -10.99 -79.88
N PRO A 576 -21.18 -10.78 -78.79
CA PRO A 576 -21.00 -9.91 -77.64
C PRO A 576 -21.33 -10.63 -76.32
N GLY A 577 -21.24 -9.98 -75.22
CA GLY A 577 -22.11 -10.27 -74.10
C GLY A 577 -21.52 -10.08 -72.67
N ASP A 578 -22.03 -9.02 -72.08
CA ASP A 578 -22.45 -8.83 -70.69
C ASP A 578 -21.46 -8.82 -69.54
N GLY A 579 -21.37 -7.62 -68.94
CA GLY A 579 -20.97 -7.41 -67.55
C GLY A 579 -22.13 -7.73 -66.60
N PRO A 580 -22.16 -7.22 -65.34
CA PRO A 580 -21.15 -6.59 -64.50
C PRO A 580 -21.07 -7.21 -63.08
N ASP A 581 -20.32 -6.56 -62.22
CA ASP A 581 -20.48 -6.42 -60.77
C ASP A 581 -19.50 -7.16 -59.82
N ASP A 582 -18.94 -6.32 -59.05
CA ASP A 582 -18.72 -6.28 -57.62
C ASP A 582 -17.35 -6.61 -57.02
N ALA A 583 -16.93 -5.57 -56.40
CA ALA A 583 -15.82 -5.40 -55.45
C ALA A 583 -15.70 -6.45 -54.34
N ARG A 584 -14.50 -6.87 -54.08
CA ARG A 584 -14.05 -7.07 -52.66
C ARG A 584 -12.55 -7.29 -52.58
N ALA A 585 -11.91 -6.45 -51.75
CA ALA A 585 -10.53 -6.59 -51.35
C ALA A 585 -10.32 -7.81 -50.43
N PRO A 586 -9.17 -8.47 -50.48
CA PRO A 586 -8.86 -9.55 -49.54
C PRO A 586 -8.17 -9.03 -48.27
N GLU A 587 -8.68 -9.46 -47.11
CA GLU A 587 -8.03 -9.37 -45.79
C GLU A 587 -6.85 -10.35 -45.66
N PRO A 588 -5.83 -10.04 -44.83
CA PRO A 588 -4.70 -10.94 -44.62
C PRO A 588 -5.01 -12.01 -43.56
N SER A 589 -4.67 -13.23 -43.87
CA SER A 589 -4.79 -14.41 -43.03
C SER A 589 -3.73 -14.43 -41.94
N GLY A 590 -4.14 -14.54 -40.66
CA GLY A 590 -3.27 -14.82 -39.53
C GLY A 590 -2.90 -16.29 -39.41
N PRO A 591 -1.77 -16.64 -38.77
CA PRO A 591 -1.36 -18.02 -38.64
C PRO A 591 -2.03 -18.73 -37.46
N THR A 592 -2.37 -19.95 -37.72
CA THR A 592 -3.01 -20.98 -36.93
C THR A 592 -2.18 -21.42 -35.72
N ALA A 593 -2.82 -21.49 -34.55
CA ALA A 593 -2.27 -22.13 -33.36
C ALA A 593 -2.21 -23.66 -33.50
N THR A 594 -1.10 -24.24 -33.13
CA THR A 594 -1.01 -25.68 -32.90
C THR A 594 -0.73 -25.95 -31.43
N ARG A 595 -1.68 -26.63 -30.80
CA ARG A 595 -1.62 -27.26 -29.48
C ARG A 595 -0.70 -28.47 -29.51
N THR A 596 0.04 -28.67 -28.43
CA THR A 596 0.35 -29.90 -27.67
C THR A 596 1.63 -29.65 -26.90
N GLY A 597 1.78 -29.99 -25.67
CA GLY A 597 1.37 -31.05 -24.83
C GLY A 597 1.92 -30.85 -23.42
N ALA A 598 1.22 -31.37 -22.45
CA ALA A 598 1.57 -31.43 -21.06
C ALA A 598 2.76 -32.36 -20.80
N LEU A 599 3.63 -32.00 -19.83
CA LEU A 599 4.41 -32.95 -19.02
C LEU A 599 4.72 -32.24 -17.67
N ALA A 600 4.09 -32.67 -16.61
CA ALA A 600 4.57 -33.54 -15.54
C ALA A 600 5.74 -32.96 -14.72
N TYR A 601 5.39 -32.49 -13.58
CA TYR A 601 5.88 -32.59 -12.21
C TYR A 601 7.10 -33.50 -12.00
N THR A 602 8.21 -32.93 -11.50
CA THR A 602 9.10 -33.57 -10.51
C THR A 602 10.01 -32.51 -9.85
N GLY A 603 10.03 -32.52 -8.53
CA GLY A 603 11.21 -32.46 -7.69
C GLY A 603 11.39 -31.19 -6.89
N ALA A 604 10.86 -31.18 -5.69
CA ALA A 604 11.34 -30.33 -4.61
C ALA A 604 12.73 -30.84 -4.19
N GLU A 605 13.75 -29.96 -4.33
CA GLU A 605 14.97 -29.96 -3.51
C GLU A 605 15.86 -28.81 -4.04
N ASP A 606 15.77 -27.63 -3.39
CA ASP A 606 16.82 -26.60 -3.34
C ASP A 606 16.30 -25.27 -2.72
N LEU A 607 15.58 -25.41 -1.59
CA LEU A 607 15.20 -24.24 -0.76
C LEU A 607 16.22 -23.91 0.35
N GLY A 608 17.30 -24.67 0.45
CA GLY A 608 18.32 -24.48 1.48
C GLY A 608 19.42 -23.45 1.17
N LEU A 609 19.62 -23.10 -0.09
CA LEU A 609 20.76 -22.25 -0.48
C LEU A 609 20.41 -20.75 -0.55
N LEU A 610 19.15 -20.40 -0.78
CA LEU A 610 18.72 -19.00 -0.83
C LEU A 610 18.56 -18.35 0.56
N ALA A 611 18.24 -19.15 1.58
CA ALA A 611 18.16 -18.65 2.97
C ALA A 611 19.53 -18.30 3.58
N ALA A 612 20.62 -18.93 3.09
CA ALA A 612 21.97 -18.64 3.57
C ALA A 612 22.57 -17.35 2.98
N ILE A 613 22.12 -16.94 1.79
CA ILE A 613 22.62 -15.72 1.13
C ILE A 613 21.92 -14.48 1.69
N ALA A 614 20.64 -14.58 2.03
CA ALA A 614 19.91 -13.48 2.66
C ALA A 614 20.42 -13.16 4.08
N GLY A 615 20.84 -14.17 4.85
CA GLY A 615 21.40 -13.98 6.20
C GLY A 615 22.75 -13.25 6.22
N VAL A 616 23.58 -13.40 5.18
CA VAL A 616 24.89 -12.74 5.09
C VAL A 616 24.76 -11.28 4.65
N ALA A 617 23.78 -10.95 3.83
CA ALA A 617 23.52 -9.57 3.40
C ALA A 617 23.01 -8.67 4.55
N VAL A 618 22.16 -9.19 5.44
CA VAL A 618 21.65 -8.44 6.60
C VAL A 618 22.74 -8.16 7.63
N VAL A 619 23.68 -9.09 7.84
CA VAL A 619 24.81 -8.89 8.77
C VAL A 619 25.84 -7.91 8.20
N ALA A 620 26.07 -7.92 6.88
CA ALA A 620 26.98 -6.97 6.23
C ALA A 620 26.39 -5.54 6.18
N GLY A 621 25.08 -5.38 5.92
CA GLY A 621 24.39 -4.08 5.94
C GLY A 621 24.38 -3.45 7.34
N GLY A 622 24.08 -4.22 8.38
CA GLY A 622 24.07 -3.74 9.77
C GLY A 622 25.43 -3.26 10.27
N THR A 623 26.52 -3.92 9.88
CA THR A 623 27.88 -3.51 10.27
C THR A 623 28.37 -2.27 9.54
N CYS A 624 28.02 -2.08 8.26
CA CYS A 624 28.31 -0.85 7.52
C CYS A 624 27.55 0.36 8.08
N TRP A 625 26.27 0.20 8.42
CA TRP A 625 25.46 1.26 9.02
C TRP A 625 26.01 1.69 10.40
N TRP A 626 26.39 0.72 11.23
CA TRP A 626 26.97 1.00 12.57
C TRP A 626 28.33 1.71 12.47
N LEU A 627 29.17 1.36 11.51
CA LEU A 627 30.47 2.01 11.26
C LEU A 627 30.30 3.43 10.71
N ALA A 628 29.32 3.67 9.83
CA ALA A 628 29.02 5.01 9.31
C ALA A 628 28.50 5.94 10.42
N ARG A 629 27.63 5.44 11.29
CA ARG A 629 27.12 6.20 12.45
C ARG A 629 28.23 6.55 13.47
N ARG A 630 29.20 5.66 13.68
CA ARG A 630 30.38 5.95 14.53
C ARG A 630 31.32 7.00 13.92
N ARG A 631 31.45 7.07 12.60
CA ARG A 631 32.25 8.09 11.91
C ARG A 631 31.61 9.47 12.02
N ARG A 632 30.29 9.58 11.87
CA ARG A 632 29.55 10.86 12.03
C ARG A 632 29.58 11.35 13.48
N ALA A 633 29.48 10.49 14.47
CA ALA A 633 29.61 10.85 15.89
C ALA A 633 31.03 11.32 16.28
N ARG A 634 32.08 10.87 15.59
CA ARG A 634 33.44 11.35 15.79
C ARG A 634 33.70 12.70 15.14
N ALA A 635 33.18 12.93 13.93
CA ALA A 635 33.29 14.23 13.24
C ALA A 635 32.55 15.35 14.01
N ALA A 636 31.40 15.05 14.63
CA ALA A 636 30.67 16.00 15.46
C ALA A 636 31.33 16.32 16.82
N ALA A 637 32.26 15.50 17.26
CA ALA A 637 33.01 15.71 18.53
C ALA A 637 34.30 16.52 18.33
N GLU A 638 34.81 16.64 17.07
CA GLU A 638 36.02 17.40 16.77
C GLU A 638 35.72 18.89 16.42
N ASP A 639 34.43 19.25 16.13
CA ASP A 639 34.01 20.61 15.79
C ASP A 639 33.41 21.43 16.97
N ALA A 640 33.57 20.97 18.22
CA ALA A 640 33.12 21.74 19.38
C ALA A 640 34.19 22.76 19.78
N PRO A 641 33.90 24.09 19.77
CA PRO A 641 34.87 25.10 20.17
C PRO A 641 35.14 25.00 21.67
N SER A 642 36.42 24.97 22.01
CA SER A 642 36.92 25.06 23.38
C SER A 642 36.65 26.48 23.91
N THR A 643 35.75 26.61 24.88
CA THR A 643 35.69 27.71 25.84
C THR A 643 35.81 27.19 27.24
#